data_ec11e5377a8f832d696a1d970b1901c8
#
_entry.id   ec11e5377a8f832d696a1d970b1901c8
#
_cell.length_a   1.000
_cell.length_b   1.000
_cell.length_c   1.000
_cell.angle_alpha   90.00
_cell.angle_beta   90.00
_cell.angle_gamma   90.00
#
_symmetry.space_group_name_H-M   'P 1'
#
loop_
_entity.id
_entity.type
_entity.pdbx_description
1 polymer ?
#
loop_
_entity_poly.entity_id
_entity_poly.type
_entity_poly.pdbx_seq_one_letter_code
_entity_poly.pdbx_strand_id
1 'polypeptide(L)'
;MLEDPVPLWKDGKAQGQVDAARADEDGHLLLDLGEDWTPYILTEGSGDDVPKPSEYRETYLALARGEFPEDRHGYRAKKDQYLELYGILPNLSLLRDRFTEVRSLQCAEELDLAPLHEFEGFLAYRKGRRPVRRLARYELLEPKMAALLERAQVESLDQLTRADAADAEQWEQIEEYRTLAPEIEAIVAAQARLQCEGFFDGRGEYTAGLFDWRTHEALAEFERRHRVYGWGFIGKDTLTVLRETPQETEREAVIRMLTERAMHAAQVIEDGSTSFLRDGEPRTFKTEDGRELPIPNFEAELRERVIEAFGLQTTESTYAWLQSLGEIQTEQVVALEGIDRPPYYGDVMDLSVSIDRGDVWFEFPYDEEGKARSQPVSRRPRLTILVKYNGQNIPLARFGTTIGGWRTDYIDGVVMLKYKGSPTGRRVWSRISAAPIWVPPESTPPRVMVYKRRKRGKDYFDVDYHTTGPSYASAYGLVAAYHRKYYRGADGTIQVGGDEGIRTHGSVDYMSIMRRHSHGCHRMHNHIAVRLMSFVLEHRPHTRYGQQPMVYKREFEFEEEMYLMEFDKGGYNFVLDEPLYVDVLPGRIRGQVKEPIEVALPRYDRDVGAYVMPDGAWVSVDRFGNLTPRIKPFDFDAPLEAPEITEDPLTTTAEVVPGSSETGMPATSPAAIQGTTTPAPASATP
;
A
#
# COMPACT_ATOMS: atom_id res chain seq x y z
N MET A 1 23.97 26.23 -6.14
CA MET A 1 23.47 27.22 -5.15
C MET A 1 22.73 28.27 -5.96
N LEU A 2 21.48 28.53 -5.61
CA LEU A 2 20.72 29.65 -6.19
C LEU A 2 21.43 30.93 -5.79
N GLU A 3 21.88 31.74 -6.78
CA GLU A 3 22.58 33.00 -6.55
C GLU A 3 21.61 34.19 -6.46
N ASP A 4 20.35 33.99 -6.88
CA ASP A 4 19.33 35.04 -6.93
C ASP A 4 18.43 35.04 -5.71
N PRO A 5 17.95 36.19 -5.24
CA PRO A 5 16.97 36.27 -4.18
C PRO A 5 15.64 35.66 -4.62
N VAL A 6 15.05 34.85 -3.74
CA VAL A 6 13.78 34.16 -3.98
C VAL A 6 12.60 34.86 -3.30
N PRO A 7 11.38 34.84 -3.86
CA PRO A 7 10.22 35.48 -3.27
C PRO A 7 9.83 34.80 -1.95
N LEU A 8 9.61 35.59 -0.88
CA LEU A 8 9.03 35.15 0.37
C LEU A 8 7.50 35.17 0.26
N TRP A 9 6.89 34.03 0.46
CA TRP A 9 5.44 33.89 0.46
C TRP A 9 4.86 33.92 1.89
N LYS A 10 3.85 34.78 2.06
CA LYS A 10 3.07 34.93 3.29
C LYS A 10 1.66 35.40 2.96
N ASP A 11 0.64 34.83 3.66
CA ASP A 11 -0.79 35.18 3.49
C ASP A 11 -1.26 35.15 2.02
N GLY A 12 -0.83 34.14 1.27
CA GLY A 12 -1.21 33.91 -0.12
C GLY A 12 -0.52 34.83 -1.14
N LYS A 13 0.52 35.56 -0.76
CA LYS A 13 1.20 36.56 -1.62
C LYS A 13 2.71 36.55 -1.42
N ALA A 14 3.45 36.91 -2.47
CA ALA A 14 4.85 37.23 -2.36
C ALA A 14 5.01 38.60 -1.64
N GLN A 15 5.67 38.62 -0.48
CA GLN A 15 5.80 39.81 0.41
C GLN A 15 7.24 40.21 0.65
N GLY A 16 8.15 39.98 -0.26
CA GLY A 16 9.55 40.33 -0.15
C GLY A 16 10.44 39.35 -0.88
N GLN A 17 11.71 39.41 -0.59
CA GLN A 17 12.72 38.52 -1.17
C GLN A 17 13.67 38.08 -0.06
N VAL A 18 14.14 36.83 -0.15
CA VAL A 18 15.11 36.21 0.75
C VAL A 18 16.35 35.83 -0.05
N ASP A 19 17.51 36.08 0.51
CA ASP A 19 18.75 35.55 -0.02
C ASP A 19 18.76 34.02 0.15
N ALA A 20 18.74 33.31 -0.97
CA ALA A 20 18.66 31.86 -0.95
C ALA A 20 19.85 31.22 -0.21
N ALA A 21 21.01 31.81 -0.26
CA ALA A 21 22.22 31.28 0.42
C ALA A 21 22.15 31.40 1.95
N ARG A 22 21.28 32.27 2.48
CA ARG A 22 21.12 32.51 3.91
C ARG A 22 19.76 32.16 4.47
N ALA A 23 18.90 31.57 3.65
CA ALA A 23 17.50 31.30 3.99
C ALA A 23 17.36 30.53 5.32
N ASP A 24 18.12 29.46 5.52
CA ASP A 24 18.09 28.65 6.74
C ASP A 24 18.60 29.41 7.98
N GLU A 25 19.67 30.22 7.83
CA GLU A 25 20.20 31.10 8.90
C GLU A 25 19.19 32.16 9.31
N ASP A 26 18.43 32.69 8.33
CA ASP A 26 17.41 33.71 8.52
C ASP A 26 16.03 33.13 8.93
N GLY A 27 15.95 31.82 9.18
CA GLY A 27 14.75 31.13 9.63
C GLY A 27 13.70 30.87 8.54
N HIS A 28 14.14 30.75 7.28
CA HIS A 28 13.26 30.48 6.14
C HIS A 28 13.51 29.10 5.54
N LEU A 29 12.44 28.48 5.04
CA LEU A 29 12.47 27.23 4.28
C LEU A 29 12.37 27.54 2.79
N LEU A 30 13.31 27.04 2.00
CA LEU A 30 13.23 27.08 0.54
C LEU A 30 12.42 25.90 0.00
N LEU A 31 11.35 26.19 -0.73
CA LEU A 31 10.47 25.21 -1.32
C LEU A 31 10.46 25.33 -2.85
N ASP A 32 10.83 24.25 -3.53
CA ASP A 32 10.72 24.19 -4.99
C ASP A 32 9.32 23.78 -5.42
N LEU A 33 8.62 24.67 -6.11
CA LEU A 33 7.31 24.48 -6.72
C LEU A 33 7.40 23.97 -8.16
N GLY A 34 8.61 23.85 -8.71
CA GLY A 34 8.87 23.56 -10.11
C GLY A 34 8.37 22.20 -10.59
N GLU A 35 8.24 22.11 -11.92
CA GLU A 35 7.74 20.92 -12.61
C GLU A 35 8.72 19.73 -12.54
N ASP A 36 10.03 20.00 -12.36
CA ASP A 36 11.10 18.99 -12.32
C ASP A 36 11.51 18.59 -10.91
N TRP A 37 10.69 18.93 -9.91
CA TRP A 37 10.93 18.51 -8.53
C TRP A 37 10.89 16.97 -8.38
N THR A 38 11.87 16.43 -7.69
CA THR A 38 11.92 15.02 -7.28
C THR A 38 12.49 14.86 -5.88
N PRO A 39 12.07 13.82 -5.12
CA PRO A 39 12.71 13.49 -3.83
C PRO A 39 14.22 13.26 -3.99
N TYR A 40 15.00 13.56 -2.94
CA TYR A 40 16.46 13.48 -2.97
C TYR A 40 16.99 12.15 -3.55
N ILE A 41 16.43 11.02 -3.14
CA ILE A 41 16.88 9.68 -3.60
C ILE A 41 16.69 9.47 -5.11
N LEU A 42 15.84 10.25 -5.77
CA LEU A 42 15.63 10.19 -7.23
C LEU A 42 16.46 11.24 -7.97
N THR A 43 17.18 12.14 -7.26
CA THR A 43 18.17 13.01 -7.86
C THR A 43 19.43 12.20 -8.18
N GLU A 44 20.10 12.52 -9.27
CA GLU A 44 21.12 11.67 -9.80
C GLU A 44 22.47 12.28 -9.96
N GLY A 45 23.42 11.41 -9.99
CA GLY A 45 24.79 11.57 -10.38
C GLY A 45 25.57 10.30 -10.10
N SER A 46 26.67 10.12 -10.78
CA SER A 46 27.71 9.18 -10.41
C SER A 46 28.95 9.96 -10.00
N GLY A 47 29.46 9.73 -8.79
CA GLY A 47 30.63 10.42 -8.26
C GLY A 47 30.42 11.90 -8.02
N ASP A 48 31.52 12.70 -8.12
CA ASP A 48 31.54 14.14 -7.91
C ASP A 48 31.12 14.93 -9.16
N ASP A 49 30.71 14.24 -10.23
CA ASP A 49 30.28 14.86 -11.47
C ASP A 49 28.89 15.49 -11.33
N VAL A 50 28.62 16.50 -12.15
CA VAL A 50 27.29 17.14 -12.24
C VAL A 50 26.23 16.07 -12.52
N PRO A 51 25.16 16.00 -11.73
CA PRO A 51 24.09 15.04 -11.92
C PRO A 51 23.52 15.08 -13.33
N LYS A 52 23.44 13.93 -13.99
CA LYS A 52 22.69 13.80 -15.24
C LYS A 52 21.34 13.17 -14.92
N PRO A 53 20.24 13.65 -15.53
CA PRO A 53 18.95 13.00 -15.40
C PRO A 53 19.02 11.54 -15.83
N SER A 54 18.45 10.60 -15.03
CA SER A 54 18.30 9.22 -15.45
C SER A 54 16.99 9.00 -16.18
N GLU A 55 16.94 7.94 -16.98
CA GLU A 55 15.67 7.46 -17.55
C GLU A 55 14.60 7.23 -16.48
N TYR A 56 15.01 6.87 -15.26
CA TYR A 56 14.09 6.60 -14.17
C TYR A 56 13.53 7.89 -13.56
N ARG A 57 14.37 8.92 -13.39
CA ARG A 57 13.91 10.25 -12.98
C ARG A 57 13.00 10.86 -14.04
N GLU A 58 13.38 10.77 -15.32
CA GLU A 58 12.53 11.23 -16.42
C GLU A 58 11.17 10.55 -16.44
N THR A 59 11.12 9.23 -16.17
CA THR A 59 9.88 8.49 -16.05
C THR A 59 9.05 8.98 -14.85
N TYR A 60 9.69 9.26 -13.71
CA TYR A 60 9.01 9.83 -12.54
C TYR A 60 8.36 11.17 -12.88
N LEU A 61 9.11 12.08 -13.52
CA LEU A 61 8.64 13.40 -13.90
C LEU A 61 7.49 13.34 -14.92
N ALA A 62 7.60 12.48 -15.92
CA ALA A 62 6.52 12.25 -16.89
C ALA A 62 5.23 11.76 -16.19
N LEU A 63 5.36 10.82 -15.26
CA LEU A 63 4.24 10.34 -14.47
C LEU A 63 3.66 11.44 -13.57
N ALA A 64 4.49 12.26 -12.93
CA ALA A 64 4.06 13.38 -12.10
C ALA A 64 3.26 14.45 -12.89
N ARG A 65 3.52 14.57 -14.20
CA ARG A 65 2.75 15.42 -15.14
C ARG A 65 1.48 14.74 -15.68
N GLY A 66 1.20 13.49 -15.29
CA GLY A 66 0.10 12.70 -15.84
C GLY A 66 0.38 12.11 -17.23
N GLU A 67 1.63 12.13 -17.67
CA GLU A 67 2.07 11.50 -18.91
C GLU A 67 2.39 10.03 -18.66
N PHE A 68 1.60 9.13 -19.21
CA PHE A 68 1.85 7.70 -19.04
C PHE A 68 2.61 7.16 -20.24
N PRO A 69 3.85 6.64 -20.05
CA PRO A 69 4.59 5.97 -21.12
C PRO A 69 3.80 4.78 -21.64
N GLU A 70 4.11 4.33 -22.87
CA GLU A 70 3.45 3.16 -23.47
C GLU A 70 3.46 1.97 -22.52
N ASP A 71 2.29 1.67 -22.03
CA ASP A 71 2.12 0.73 -20.95
C ASP A 71 1.95 -0.68 -21.46
N ARG A 72 2.98 -1.49 -21.25
CA ARG A 72 2.96 -2.91 -21.56
C ARG A 72 2.01 -3.72 -20.66
N HIS A 73 1.56 -3.14 -19.52
CA HIS A 73 0.80 -3.85 -18.48
C HIS A 73 -0.62 -3.35 -18.25
N GLY A 74 -1.17 -2.52 -19.14
CA GLY A 74 -2.53 -1.99 -19.00
C GLY A 74 -2.69 -0.91 -17.92
N TYR A 75 -1.59 -0.34 -17.41
CA TYR A 75 -1.64 0.81 -16.49
C TYR A 75 -2.13 2.09 -17.16
N ARG A 76 -2.01 2.17 -18.49
CA ARG A 76 -2.51 3.29 -19.30
C ARG A 76 -3.98 3.62 -19.01
N ALA A 77 -4.79 2.61 -18.73
CA ALA A 77 -6.19 2.78 -18.36
C ALA A 77 -6.39 3.35 -16.95
N LYS A 78 -5.34 3.36 -16.13
CA LYS A 78 -5.40 3.81 -14.73
C LYS A 78 -4.95 5.25 -14.57
N LYS A 79 -4.29 5.79 -15.60
CA LYS A 79 -3.85 7.19 -15.64
C LYS A 79 -3.17 7.63 -14.32
N ASP A 80 -3.41 8.87 -13.94
CA ASP A 80 -2.89 9.53 -12.75
C ASP A 80 -3.59 9.15 -11.43
N GLN A 81 -4.66 8.34 -11.48
CA GLN A 81 -5.46 7.97 -10.30
C GLN A 81 -4.65 7.32 -9.18
N TYR A 82 -3.52 6.71 -9.53
CA TYR A 82 -2.71 5.94 -8.59
C TYR A 82 -1.35 6.54 -8.27
N LEU A 83 -1.05 7.75 -8.75
CA LEU A 83 0.29 8.34 -8.61
C LEU A 83 0.77 8.34 -7.17
N GLU A 84 -0.03 8.88 -6.24
CA GLU A 84 0.38 8.94 -4.84
C GLU A 84 0.51 7.56 -4.18
N LEU A 85 -0.27 6.56 -4.59
CA LEU A 85 -0.11 5.18 -4.13
C LEU A 85 1.19 4.56 -4.62
N TYR A 86 1.64 4.93 -5.82
CA TYR A 86 2.93 4.51 -6.35
C TYR A 86 4.10 5.31 -5.76
N GLY A 87 3.82 6.31 -4.92
CA GLY A 87 4.83 7.18 -4.31
C GLY A 87 5.36 8.25 -5.25
N ILE A 88 4.57 8.61 -6.27
CA ILE A 88 4.86 9.68 -7.21
C ILE A 88 3.98 10.85 -6.83
N LEU A 89 4.58 11.98 -6.49
CA LEU A 89 3.83 13.20 -6.21
C LEU A 89 3.40 13.85 -7.52
N PRO A 90 2.09 14.09 -7.71
CA PRO A 90 1.62 14.88 -8.84
C PRO A 90 2.26 16.28 -8.78
N ASN A 91 2.61 16.84 -9.93
CA ASN A 91 3.07 18.22 -9.98
C ASN A 91 1.92 19.22 -9.87
N LEU A 92 2.26 20.52 -9.73
CA LEU A 92 1.25 21.57 -9.57
C LEU A 92 0.39 21.77 -10.81
N SER A 93 0.95 21.62 -12.00
CA SER A 93 0.18 21.73 -13.25
C SER A 93 -0.92 20.67 -13.32
N LEU A 94 -0.59 19.41 -13.03
CA LEU A 94 -1.57 18.32 -13.01
C LEU A 94 -2.66 18.55 -11.95
N LEU A 95 -2.28 19.00 -10.75
CA LEU A 95 -3.23 19.31 -9.67
C LEU A 95 -4.14 20.48 -10.04
N ARG A 96 -3.62 21.52 -10.68
CA ARG A 96 -4.41 22.66 -11.20
C ARG A 96 -5.43 22.20 -12.25
N ASP A 97 -5.01 21.32 -13.16
CA ASP A 97 -5.90 20.79 -14.20
C ASP A 97 -7.03 19.94 -13.58
N ARG A 98 -6.71 19.07 -12.63
CA ARG A 98 -7.69 18.28 -11.86
C ARG A 98 -8.67 19.18 -11.10
N PHE A 99 -8.15 20.20 -10.41
CA PHE A 99 -8.99 21.13 -9.67
C PHE A 99 -9.93 21.89 -10.60
N THR A 100 -9.44 22.31 -11.78
CA THR A 100 -10.23 22.98 -12.81
C THR A 100 -11.31 22.06 -13.36
N GLU A 101 -10.98 20.77 -13.61
CA GLU A 101 -11.95 19.76 -14.05
C GLU A 101 -13.07 19.60 -13.01
N VAL A 102 -12.71 19.38 -11.74
CA VAL A 102 -13.67 19.18 -10.65
C VAL A 102 -14.56 20.40 -10.43
N ARG A 103 -14.04 21.62 -10.56
CA ARG A 103 -14.85 22.85 -10.48
C ARG A 103 -15.84 23.00 -11.63
N SER A 104 -15.61 22.36 -12.75
CA SER A 104 -16.53 22.37 -13.89
C SER A 104 -17.71 21.40 -13.74
N LEU A 105 -17.68 20.52 -12.74
CA LEU A 105 -18.72 19.51 -12.49
C LEU A 105 -19.97 20.18 -11.89
N GLN A 106 -21.00 20.37 -12.69
CA GLN A 106 -22.28 20.93 -12.23
C GLN A 106 -22.92 20.09 -11.12
N CYS A 107 -22.80 18.76 -11.22
CA CYS A 107 -23.31 17.83 -10.22
C CYS A 107 -22.71 18.02 -8.82
N ALA A 108 -21.52 18.60 -8.71
CA ALA A 108 -20.85 18.79 -7.42
C ALA A 108 -21.60 19.73 -6.47
N GLU A 109 -22.35 20.69 -7.01
CA GLU A 109 -23.18 21.62 -6.23
C GLU A 109 -24.50 20.99 -5.75
N GLU A 110 -24.92 19.90 -6.41
CA GLU A 110 -26.18 19.19 -6.12
C GLU A 110 -25.99 17.96 -5.22
N LEU A 111 -24.73 17.64 -4.85
CA LEU A 111 -24.44 16.47 -4.01
C LEU A 111 -24.97 16.63 -2.60
N ASP A 112 -25.87 15.74 -2.20
CA ASP A 112 -26.25 15.59 -0.78
C ASP A 112 -25.34 14.57 -0.11
N LEU A 113 -24.39 15.05 0.70
CA LEU A 113 -23.44 14.24 1.46
C LEU A 113 -23.87 14.02 2.92
N ALA A 114 -25.02 14.59 3.35
CA ALA A 114 -25.51 14.45 4.72
C ALA A 114 -25.63 12.98 5.17
N PRO A 115 -26.15 12.03 4.34
CA PRO A 115 -26.23 10.63 4.74
C PRO A 115 -24.85 9.99 5.00
N LEU A 116 -23.78 10.47 4.36
CA LEU A 116 -22.42 9.99 4.61
C LEU A 116 -21.87 10.54 5.94
N HIS A 117 -22.25 11.76 6.32
CA HIS A 117 -21.85 12.35 7.61
C HIS A 117 -22.53 11.67 8.80
N GLU A 118 -23.76 11.21 8.64
CA GLU A 118 -24.52 10.51 9.66
C GLU A 118 -24.16 9.03 9.79
N PHE A 119 -23.60 8.42 8.73
CA PHE A 119 -23.27 7.01 8.72
C PHE A 119 -21.91 6.73 9.35
N GLU A 120 -21.87 5.90 10.39
CA GLU A 120 -20.63 5.45 11.06
C GLU A 120 -20.32 3.96 10.89
N GLY A 121 -21.07 3.28 10.01
CA GLY A 121 -21.00 1.85 9.83
C GLY A 121 -19.91 1.38 8.89
N PHE A 122 -20.00 0.11 8.50
CA PHE A 122 -19.15 -0.54 7.52
C PHE A 122 -20.00 -1.20 6.44
N LEU A 123 -19.75 -0.85 5.17
CA LEU A 123 -20.44 -1.41 4.01
C LEU A 123 -19.43 -2.02 3.04
N ALA A 124 -19.73 -3.21 2.55
CA ALA A 124 -18.92 -3.90 1.58
C ALA A 124 -19.78 -4.73 0.62
N TYR A 125 -19.29 -4.91 -0.59
CA TYR A 125 -19.91 -5.79 -1.55
C TYR A 125 -20.08 -7.22 -1.00
N ARG A 126 -21.28 -7.74 -1.10
CA ARG A 126 -21.62 -9.12 -0.72
C ARG A 126 -22.40 -9.81 -1.84
N LYS A 127 -21.89 -10.95 -2.29
CA LYS A 127 -22.62 -11.80 -3.25
C LYS A 127 -23.91 -12.35 -2.63
N GLY A 128 -24.95 -12.50 -3.45
CA GLY A 128 -26.17 -13.18 -3.09
C GLY A 128 -27.41 -12.30 -3.07
N ARG A 129 -28.55 -12.90 -2.68
CA ARG A 129 -29.87 -12.24 -2.74
C ARG A 129 -30.19 -11.36 -1.53
N ARG A 130 -29.38 -11.45 -0.46
CA ARG A 130 -29.67 -10.71 0.79
C ARG A 130 -29.63 -9.16 0.59
N PRO A 131 -28.58 -8.59 -0.05
CA PRO A 131 -28.55 -7.15 -0.28
C PRO A 131 -29.76 -6.66 -1.13
N VAL A 132 -30.10 -7.38 -2.20
CA VAL A 132 -31.25 -7.07 -3.04
C VAL A 132 -32.57 -7.09 -2.26
N ARG A 133 -32.76 -8.08 -1.37
CA ARG A 133 -33.96 -8.13 -0.51
C ARG A 133 -34.01 -7.00 0.50
N ARG A 134 -32.87 -6.55 1.03
CA ARG A 134 -32.81 -5.41 1.94
C ARG A 134 -33.22 -4.12 1.23
N LEU A 135 -32.70 -3.88 0.01
CA LEU A 135 -33.09 -2.75 -0.79
C LEU A 135 -34.60 -2.78 -1.11
N ALA A 136 -35.13 -3.89 -1.62
CA ALA A 136 -36.56 -4.02 -1.90
C ALA A 136 -37.43 -3.81 -0.65
N ARG A 137 -36.93 -4.19 0.52
CA ARG A 137 -37.63 -3.96 1.77
C ARG A 137 -37.62 -2.47 2.19
N TYR A 138 -36.48 -1.80 2.01
CA TYR A 138 -36.37 -0.35 2.18
C TYR A 138 -37.38 0.39 1.28
N GLU A 139 -37.35 0.12 -0.03
CA GLU A 139 -38.26 0.74 -1.00
C GLU A 139 -39.74 0.52 -0.68
N LEU A 140 -40.10 -0.63 -0.10
CA LEU A 140 -41.46 -0.91 0.36
C LEU A 140 -41.85 -0.09 1.62
N LEU A 141 -40.89 0.14 2.51
CA LEU A 141 -41.13 0.83 3.80
C LEU A 141 -41.05 2.35 3.66
N GLU A 142 -40.20 2.87 2.81
CA GLU A 142 -39.95 4.30 2.64
C GLU A 142 -41.23 5.16 2.50
N PRO A 143 -42.16 4.87 1.56
CA PRO A 143 -43.39 5.66 1.43
C PRO A 143 -44.29 5.54 2.65
N LYS A 144 -44.26 4.42 3.38
CA LYS A 144 -45.03 4.24 4.60
C LYS A 144 -44.46 5.08 5.76
N MET A 145 -43.11 5.17 5.83
CA MET A 145 -42.47 6.00 6.85
C MET A 145 -42.68 7.47 6.57
N ALA A 146 -42.60 7.91 5.30
CA ALA A 146 -42.91 9.29 4.93
C ALA A 146 -44.34 9.70 5.32
N ALA A 147 -45.33 8.86 5.02
CA ALA A 147 -46.71 9.09 5.42
C ALA A 147 -46.91 9.05 6.94
N LEU A 148 -46.13 8.29 7.67
CA LEU A 148 -46.16 8.22 9.12
C LEU A 148 -45.57 9.48 9.77
N LEU A 149 -44.43 9.97 9.27
CA LEU A 149 -43.80 11.22 9.72
C LEU A 149 -44.74 12.42 9.53
N GLU A 150 -45.36 12.50 8.34
CA GLU A 150 -46.35 13.53 8.07
C GLU A 150 -47.56 13.46 9.00
N ARG A 151 -48.10 12.26 9.24
CA ARG A 151 -49.23 12.06 10.16
C ARG A 151 -48.87 12.41 11.64
N ALA A 152 -47.67 12.03 12.05
CA ALA A 152 -47.17 12.30 13.40
C ALA A 152 -46.70 13.75 13.58
N GLN A 153 -46.59 14.51 12.51
CA GLN A 153 -46.04 15.89 12.49
C GLN A 153 -44.63 15.99 13.08
N VAL A 154 -43.77 15.02 12.76
CA VAL A 154 -42.37 14.98 13.18
C VAL A 154 -41.46 14.99 11.96
N GLU A 155 -40.26 15.55 12.10
CA GLU A 155 -39.30 15.74 10.99
C GLU A 155 -38.38 14.55 10.81
N SER A 156 -38.19 13.70 11.81
CA SER A 156 -37.27 12.58 11.77
C SER A 156 -37.84 11.30 12.40
N LEU A 157 -37.33 10.16 11.96
CA LEU A 157 -37.68 8.86 12.52
C LEU A 157 -37.37 8.72 13.99
N ASP A 158 -36.33 9.39 14.49
CA ASP A 158 -35.92 9.31 15.90
C ASP A 158 -36.94 9.94 16.84
N GLN A 159 -37.76 10.86 16.33
CA GLN A 159 -38.84 11.49 17.08
C GLN A 159 -40.07 10.58 17.21
N LEU A 160 -40.21 9.55 16.36
CA LEU A 160 -41.31 8.59 16.43
C LEU A 160 -41.17 7.72 17.69
N THR A 161 -42.27 7.58 18.41
CA THR A 161 -42.42 6.71 19.55
C THR A 161 -43.36 5.54 19.27
N ARG A 162 -43.44 4.57 20.15
CA ARG A 162 -44.35 3.44 19.98
C ARG A 162 -45.85 3.91 20.02
N ALA A 163 -46.13 5.07 20.56
CA ALA A 163 -47.47 5.63 20.56
C ALA A 163 -47.92 6.15 19.21
N ASP A 164 -46.98 6.46 18.30
CA ASP A 164 -47.24 6.94 16.95
C ASP A 164 -47.54 5.79 15.99
N ALA A 165 -47.20 4.57 16.37
CA ALA A 165 -47.51 3.36 15.61
C ALA A 165 -48.96 2.90 15.89
N ALA A 166 -49.65 2.49 14.83
CA ALA A 166 -51.03 1.99 14.91
C ALA A 166 -51.11 0.65 15.68
N ASP A 167 -50.08 -0.19 15.55
CA ASP A 167 -49.98 -1.51 16.15
C ASP A 167 -48.53 -1.96 16.31
N ALA A 168 -48.34 -3.15 16.82
CA ALA A 168 -47.01 -3.73 17.04
C ALA A 168 -46.25 -4.02 15.72
N GLU A 169 -46.98 -4.37 14.66
CA GLU A 169 -46.37 -4.66 13.35
C GLU A 169 -45.82 -3.37 12.71
N GLN A 170 -46.56 -2.26 12.79
CA GLN A 170 -46.08 -0.97 12.32
C GLN A 170 -44.85 -0.49 13.10
N TRP A 171 -44.80 -0.74 14.43
CA TRP A 171 -43.61 -0.45 15.21
C TRP A 171 -42.41 -1.28 14.78
N GLU A 172 -42.57 -2.57 14.50
CA GLU A 172 -41.50 -3.41 13.94
C GLU A 172 -41.02 -2.90 12.57
N GLN A 173 -41.93 -2.39 11.74
CA GLN A 173 -41.57 -1.78 10.45
C GLN A 173 -40.76 -0.48 10.64
N ILE A 174 -41.07 0.35 11.64
CA ILE A 174 -40.28 1.54 12.00
C ILE A 174 -38.86 1.15 12.42
N GLU A 175 -38.73 0.18 13.33
CA GLU A 175 -37.42 -0.29 13.80
C GLU A 175 -36.60 -0.95 12.69
N GLU A 176 -37.25 -1.70 11.80
CA GLU A 176 -36.59 -2.29 10.64
C GLU A 176 -36.09 -1.18 9.68
N TYR A 177 -36.90 -0.17 9.42
CA TYR A 177 -36.53 0.92 8.53
C TYR A 177 -35.41 1.77 9.13
N ARG A 178 -35.41 2.07 10.42
CA ARG A 178 -34.30 2.72 11.15
C ARG A 178 -32.97 2.00 10.99
N THR A 179 -33.01 0.68 10.82
CA THR A 179 -31.80 -0.15 10.60
C THR A 179 -31.38 -0.13 9.13
N LEU A 180 -32.31 -0.02 8.19
CA LEU A 180 -32.05 -0.10 6.73
C LEU A 180 -31.66 1.24 6.15
N ALA A 181 -32.36 2.31 6.52
CA ALA A 181 -32.25 3.61 5.90
C ALA A 181 -30.83 4.19 5.93
N PRO A 182 -30.13 4.25 7.07
CA PRO A 182 -28.79 4.83 7.11
C PRO A 182 -27.78 4.12 6.18
N GLU A 183 -27.90 2.78 6.05
CA GLU A 183 -27.02 2.03 5.17
C GLU A 183 -27.30 2.31 3.70
N ILE A 184 -28.57 2.36 3.31
CA ILE A 184 -28.99 2.50 1.91
C ILE A 184 -28.79 3.95 1.44
N GLU A 185 -29.12 4.93 2.27
CA GLU A 185 -28.92 6.35 2.00
C GLU A 185 -27.44 6.69 1.87
N ALA A 186 -26.58 6.12 2.73
CA ALA A 186 -25.12 6.26 2.60
C ALA A 186 -24.61 5.63 1.28
N ILE A 187 -25.19 4.50 0.83
CA ILE A 187 -24.82 3.91 -0.48
C ILE A 187 -25.26 4.84 -1.62
N VAL A 188 -26.47 5.40 -1.56
CA VAL A 188 -26.99 6.31 -2.58
C VAL A 188 -26.10 7.56 -2.67
N ALA A 189 -25.79 8.19 -1.55
CA ALA A 189 -24.93 9.37 -1.51
C ALA A 189 -23.51 9.07 -2.03
N ALA A 190 -22.92 7.93 -1.65
CA ALA A 190 -21.62 7.49 -2.18
C ALA A 190 -21.69 7.25 -3.71
N GLN A 191 -22.74 6.61 -4.19
CA GLN A 191 -22.92 6.37 -5.62
C GLN A 191 -23.11 7.68 -6.39
N ALA A 192 -23.87 8.64 -5.87
CA ALA A 192 -24.04 9.96 -6.47
C ALA A 192 -22.69 10.69 -6.60
N ARG A 193 -21.87 10.66 -5.56
CA ARG A 193 -20.53 11.24 -5.60
C ARG A 193 -19.62 10.54 -6.62
N LEU A 194 -19.57 9.21 -6.61
CA LEU A 194 -18.78 8.42 -7.56
C LEU A 194 -19.23 8.65 -9.02
N GLN A 195 -20.52 8.81 -9.25
CA GLN A 195 -21.07 9.12 -10.57
C GLN A 195 -20.68 10.53 -11.01
N CYS A 196 -20.78 11.49 -10.12
CA CYS A 196 -20.41 12.89 -10.39
C CYS A 196 -18.94 13.01 -10.83
N GLU A 197 -18.04 12.29 -10.19
CA GLU A 197 -16.60 12.29 -10.52
C GLU A 197 -16.22 11.28 -11.62
N GLY A 198 -17.17 10.65 -12.31
CA GLY A 198 -16.95 9.78 -13.46
C GLY A 198 -16.40 8.38 -13.12
N PHE A 199 -16.39 7.96 -11.84
CA PHE A 199 -15.88 6.64 -11.46
C PHE A 199 -16.73 5.46 -11.95
N PHE A 200 -17.93 5.70 -12.45
CA PHE A 200 -18.77 4.68 -13.11
C PHE A 200 -18.57 4.60 -14.62
N ASP A 201 -17.79 5.47 -15.23
CA ASP A 201 -17.59 5.49 -16.67
C ASP A 201 -17.04 4.17 -17.21
N GLY A 202 -17.70 3.65 -18.22
CA GLY A 202 -17.35 2.37 -18.83
C GLY A 202 -17.68 1.11 -18.00
N ARG A 203 -18.32 1.24 -16.81
CA ARG A 203 -18.67 0.09 -15.95
C ARG A 203 -20.09 -0.42 -16.13
N GLY A 204 -20.90 0.26 -16.92
CA GLY A 204 -22.34 -0.01 -17.08
C GLY A 204 -23.17 0.52 -15.91
N GLU A 205 -24.49 0.32 -15.99
CA GLU A 205 -25.46 0.85 -15.01
C GLU A 205 -25.31 0.13 -13.65
N TYR A 206 -25.31 0.88 -12.58
CA TYR A 206 -25.43 0.40 -11.20
C TYR A 206 -26.88 0.51 -10.70
N THR A 207 -27.20 -0.17 -9.63
CA THR A 207 -28.51 -0.04 -8.97
C THR A 207 -28.39 0.91 -7.78
N ALA A 208 -29.15 2.01 -7.79
CA ALA A 208 -29.16 2.97 -6.69
C ALA A 208 -29.50 2.26 -5.34
N GLY A 209 -28.78 2.57 -4.29
CA GLY A 209 -28.96 1.97 -2.96
C GLY A 209 -28.46 0.52 -2.82
N LEU A 210 -27.99 -0.11 -3.91
CA LEU A 210 -27.39 -1.45 -3.86
C LEU A 210 -25.86 -1.36 -3.91
N PHE A 211 -25.18 -1.83 -2.86
CA PHE A 211 -23.72 -1.97 -2.91
C PHE A 211 -23.36 -3.19 -3.77
N ASP A 212 -23.44 -3.01 -5.09
CA ASP A 212 -23.14 -4.03 -6.09
C ASP A 212 -21.64 -4.08 -6.44
N TRP A 213 -21.26 -4.97 -7.38
CA TRP A 213 -19.87 -5.10 -7.81
C TRP A 213 -19.35 -3.84 -8.52
N ARG A 214 -20.21 -3.10 -9.23
CA ARG A 214 -19.82 -1.87 -9.90
C ARG A 214 -19.53 -0.75 -8.92
N THR A 215 -20.36 -0.61 -7.90
CA THR A 215 -20.12 0.30 -6.78
C THR A 215 -18.81 -0.03 -6.05
N HIS A 216 -18.53 -1.32 -5.82
CA HIS A 216 -17.28 -1.76 -5.24
C HIS A 216 -16.06 -1.38 -6.09
N GLU A 217 -16.10 -1.57 -7.41
CA GLU A 217 -14.97 -1.22 -8.28
C GLU A 217 -14.79 0.30 -8.43
N ALA A 218 -15.89 1.05 -8.58
CA ALA A 218 -15.85 2.50 -8.62
C ALA A 218 -15.26 3.09 -7.34
N LEU A 219 -15.72 2.59 -6.19
CA LEU A 219 -15.20 3.00 -4.89
C LEU A 219 -13.72 2.64 -4.71
N ALA A 220 -13.30 1.46 -5.18
CA ALA A 220 -11.90 1.07 -5.11
C ALA A 220 -10.99 1.97 -5.99
N GLU A 221 -11.49 2.52 -7.09
CA GLU A 221 -10.76 3.54 -7.86
C GLU A 221 -10.72 4.88 -7.17
N PHE A 222 -11.85 5.34 -6.64
CA PHE A 222 -11.94 6.55 -5.83
C PHE A 222 -10.93 6.51 -4.65
N GLU A 223 -10.92 5.42 -3.88
CA GLU A 223 -9.98 5.23 -2.78
C GLU A 223 -8.52 5.37 -3.25
N ARG A 224 -8.17 4.78 -4.40
CA ARG A 224 -6.82 4.86 -4.95
C ARG A 224 -6.43 6.26 -5.40
N ARG A 225 -7.35 6.98 -6.02
CA ARG A 225 -7.12 8.37 -6.45
C ARG A 225 -6.81 9.28 -5.26
N HIS A 226 -7.53 9.10 -4.16
CA HIS A 226 -7.42 9.94 -2.97
C HIS A 226 -6.47 9.40 -1.89
N ARG A 227 -5.57 8.47 -2.25
CA ARG A 227 -4.58 7.84 -1.35
C ARG A 227 -5.22 7.16 -0.13
N VAL A 228 -6.44 6.68 -0.26
CA VAL A 228 -7.08 5.82 0.74
C VAL A 228 -6.67 4.38 0.49
N TYR A 229 -6.10 3.73 1.50
CA TYR A 229 -5.68 2.32 1.41
C TYR A 229 -6.85 1.36 1.67
N GLY A 230 -7.98 1.64 1.06
CA GLY A 230 -9.17 0.81 1.09
C GLY A 230 -9.17 -0.28 0.03
N TRP A 231 -10.27 -0.97 -0.09
CA TRP A 231 -10.47 -2.03 -1.07
C TRP A 231 -11.91 -2.08 -1.59
N GLY A 232 -12.46 -0.93 -1.92
CA GLY A 232 -13.82 -0.81 -2.41
C GLY A 232 -14.86 -1.15 -1.34
N PHE A 233 -14.66 -0.70 -0.12
CA PHE A 233 -15.64 -0.79 0.96
C PHE A 233 -15.73 0.54 1.72
N ILE A 234 -16.91 0.90 2.16
CA ILE A 234 -17.10 2.08 3.00
C ILE A 234 -16.71 1.71 4.44
N GLY A 235 -15.63 2.28 4.90
CA GLY A 235 -15.13 2.19 6.28
C GLY A 235 -14.65 3.56 6.74
N LYS A 236 -14.06 3.65 7.92
CA LYS A 236 -13.69 4.93 8.55
C LYS A 236 -12.86 5.82 7.61
N ASP A 237 -11.78 5.30 7.06
CA ASP A 237 -10.86 6.09 6.23
C ASP A 237 -11.50 6.52 4.91
N THR A 238 -12.31 5.65 4.29
CA THR A 238 -13.05 5.95 3.07
C THR A 238 -14.15 6.98 3.32
N LEU A 239 -14.86 6.89 4.45
CA LEU A 239 -15.87 7.87 4.85
C LEU A 239 -15.27 9.25 5.04
N THR A 240 -14.06 9.36 5.59
CA THR A 240 -13.41 10.67 5.77
C THR A 240 -13.34 11.43 4.44
N VAL A 241 -12.95 10.75 3.34
CA VAL A 241 -12.83 11.38 2.02
C VAL A 241 -14.18 11.48 1.29
N LEU A 242 -15.09 10.51 1.45
CA LEU A 242 -16.42 10.58 0.84
C LEU A 242 -17.30 11.71 1.40
N ARG A 243 -17.03 12.17 2.62
CA ARG A 243 -17.74 13.27 3.27
C ARG A 243 -17.32 14.65 2.78
N GLU A 244 -16.13 14.76 2.19
CA GLU A 244 -15.64 15.98 1.59
C GLU A 244 -16.27 16.17 0.20
N THR A 245 -16.45 17.42 -0.23
CA THR A 245 -16.83 17.71 -1.62
C THR A 245 -15.68 17.39 -2.59
N PRO A 246 -15.95 17.21 -3.89
CA PRO A 246 -14.88 17.02 -4.87
C PRO A 246 -13.81 18.12 -4.84
N GLN A 247 -14.22 19.38 -4.62
CA GLN A 247 -13.28 20.51 -4.52
C GLN A 247 -12.42 20.44 -3.24
N GLU A 248 -13.00 20.03 -2.12
CA GLU A 248 -12.24 19.83 -0.87
C GLU A 248 -11.20 18.73 -1.00
N THR A 249 -11.52 17.62 -1.67
CA THR A 249 -10.54 16.55 -1.89
C THR A 249 -9.39 16.96 -2.79
N GLU A 250 -9.62 17.78 -3.82
CA GLU A 250 -8.53 18.32 -4.64
C GLU A 250 -7.71 19.37 -3.87
N ARG A 251 -8.35 20.21 -3.04
CA ARG A 251 -7.64 21.10 -2.11
C ARG A 251 -6.72 20.32 -1.18
N GLU A 252 -7.20 19.25 -0.59
CA GLU A 252 -6.40 18.36 0.26
C GLU A 252 -5.25 17.70 -0.51
N ALA A 253 -5.42 17.36 -1.79
CA ALA A 253 -4.36 16.83 -2.64
C ALA A 253 -3.24 17.87 -2.87
N VAL A 254 -3.59 19.13 -3.10
CA VAL A 254 -2.62 20.24 -3.22
C VAL A 254 -1.84 20.44 -1.93
N ILE A 255 -2.53 20.57 -0.80
CA ILE A 255 -1.89 20.76 0.52
C ILE A 255 -0.98 19.59 0.84
N ARG A 256 -1.43 18.37 0.62
CA ARG A 256 -0.68 17.14 0.88
C ARG A 256 0.61 17.07 0.04
N MET A 257 0.53 17.43 -1.24
CA MET A 257 1.69 17.47 -2.12
C MET A 257 2.72 18.54 -1.66
N LEU A 258 2.27 19.75 -1.36
CA LEU A 258 3.14 20.82 -0.88
C LEU A 258 3.77 20.50 0.48
N THR A 259 2.99 19.89 1.39
CA THR A 259 3.50 19.43 2.70
C THR A 259 4.59 18.38 2.52
N GLU A 260 4.42 17.42 1.59
CA GLU A 260 5.44 16.40 1.31
C GLU A 260 6.72 17.04 0.76
N ARG A 261 6.61 18.00 -0.18
CA ARG A 261 7.77 18.76 -0.67
C ARG A 261 8.43 19.55 0.45
N ALA A 262 7.65 20.17 1.35
CA ALA A 262 8.19 20.90 2.49
C ALA A 262 8.91 20.00 3.50
N MET A 263 8.39 18.78 3.76
CA MET A 263 9.08 17.75 4.58
C MET A 263 10.45 17.38 4.00
N HIS A 264 10.52 17.20 2.68
CA HIS A 264 11.79 16.94 1.99
C HIS A 264 12.73 18.15 2.01
N ALA A 265 12.20 19.34 1.78
CA ALA A 265 13.00 20.58 1.80
C ALA A 265 13.56 20.88 3.20
N ALA A 266 12.77 20.65 4.24
CA ALA A 266 13.20 20.81 5.63
C ALA A 266 14.07 19.64 6.13
N GLN A 267 14.21 18.58 5.34
CA GLN A 267 14.96 17.36 5.69
C GLN A 267 14.51 16.75 7.04
N VAL A 268 13.20 16.70 7.28
CA VAL A 268 12.62 16.17 8.52
C VAL A 268 11.71 14.98 8.24
N ILE A 269 11.42 14.15 9.27
CA ILE A 269 10.65 12.91 9.09
C ILE A 269 9.53 12.72 10.13
N GLU A 270 9.50 13.52 11.19
CA GLU A 270 8.51 13.38 12.26
C GLU A 270 7.09 13.70 11.77
N ASP A 271 6.28 12.64 11.73
CA ASP A 271 4.89 12.65 11.25
C ASP A 271 3.86 12.59 12.42
N GLY A 272 4.28 12.83 13.65
CA GLY A 272 3.47 12.72 14.84
C GLY A 272 3.24 11.28 15.34
N SER A 273 3.63 10.24 14.58
CA SER A 273 3.40 8.84 14.96
C SER A 273 4.17 8.39 16.22
N THR A 274 5.12 9.19 16.66
CA THR A 274 5.93 8.96 17.88
C THR A 274 5.80 10.06 18.93
N SER A 275 5.08 11.14 18.65
CA SER A 275 5.00 12.33 19.51
C SER A 275 4.26 12.08 20.82
N PHE A 276 3.49 10.99 20.91
CA PHE A 276 2.72 10.66 22.11
C PHE A 276 3.05 9.27 22.65
N LEU A 277 2.91 9.12 23.97
CA LEU A 277 2.91 7.84 24.66
C LEU A 277 1.53 7.14 24.50
N ARG A 278 1.40 5.90 24.99
CA ARG A 278 0.16 5.12 24.85
C ARG A 278 -1.01 5.67 25.68
N ASP A 279 -0.71 6.37 26.73
CA ASP A 279 -1.65 7.05 27.65
C ASP A 279 -2.06 8.45 27.17
N GLY A 280 -1.53 8.89 26.03
CA GLY A 280 -1.82 10.20 25.43
C GLY A 280 -0.90 11.32 25.91
N GLU A 281 0.03 11.06 26.83
CA GLU A 281 1.01 12.05 27.25
C GLU A 281 2.03 12.34 26.16
N PRO A 282 2.49 13.60 25.99
CA PRO A 282 3.56 13.93 25.06
C PRO A 282 4.83 13.14 25.37
N ARG A 283 5.43 12.59 24.34
CA ARG A 283 6.75 11.97 24.47
C ARG A 283 7.81 13.07 24.43
N THR A 284 8.69 13.08 25.42
CA THR A 284 9.78 14.04 25.55
C THR A 284 11.15 13.42 25.39
N PHE A 285 12.16 14.24 25.14
CA PHE A 285 13.57 13.91 25.19
C PHE A 285 14.34 14.97 26.00
N LYS A 286 15.51 14.62 26.52
CA LYS A 286 16.35 15.53 27.30
C LYS A 286 17.46 16.13 26.43
N THR A 287 17.54 17.44 26.42
CA THR A 287 18.65 18.18 25.83
C THR A 287 19.92 18.09 26.66
N GLU A 288 21.06 18.55 26.15
CA GLU A 288 22.34 18.52 26.86
C GLU A 288 22.34 19.37 28.12
N ASP A 289 21.59 20.48 28.12
CA ASP A 289 21.39 21.35 29.28
C ASP A 289 20.31 20.83 30.25
N GLY A 290 19.75 19.63 29.99
CA GLY A 290 18.81 18.95 30.87
C GLY A 290 17.35 19.36 30.74
N ARG A 291 16.99 20.24 29.81
CA ARG A 291 15.58 20.57 29.50
C ARG A 291 14.88 19.37 28.86
N GLU A 292 13.59 19.22 29.14
CA GLU A 292 12.73 18.27 28.47
C GLU A 292 11.94 18.96 27.37
N LEU A 293 12.11 18.49 26.12
CA LEU A 293 11.39 19.00 24.96
C LEU A 293 10.49 17.89 24.38
N PRO A 294 9.31 18.20 23.87
CA PRO A 294 8.46 17.23 23.21
C PRO A 294 9.06 16.81 21.85
N ILE A 295 8.75 15.58 21.39
CA ILE A 295 9.03 15.17 20.02
C ILE A 295 8.03 15.89 19.11
N PRO A 296 8.50 16.65 18.10
CA PRO A 296 7.63 17.45 17.24
C PRO A 296 6.75 16.58 16.32
N ASN A 297 5.77 17.21 15.72
CA ASN A 297 5.03 16.71 14.56
C ASN A 297 5.24 17.70 13.41
N PHE A 298 6.34 17.55 12.68
CA PHE A 298 6.70 18.46 11.60
C PHE A 298 5.76 18.34 10.41
N GLU A 299 5.18 17.18 10.16
CA GLU A 299 4.18 17.04 9.08
C GLU A 299 2.97 17.95 9.34
N ALA A 300 2.46 18.01 10.58
CA ALA A 300 1.36 18.91 10.93
C ALA A 300 1.80 20.40 10.89
N GLU A 301 2.96 20.70 11.43
CA GLU A 301 3.48 22.08 11.44
C GLU A 301 3.72 22.61 10.03
N LEU A 302 4.41 21.88 9.17
CA LEU A 302 4.66 22.26 7.79
C LEU A 302 3.37 22.33 6.96
N ARG A 303 2.38 21.49 7.26
CA ARG A 303 1.06 21.58 6.66
C ARG A 303 0.41 22.95 6.96
N GLU A 304 0.45 23.40 8.20
CA GLU A 304 -0.07 24.69 8.57
C GLU A 304 0.71 25.83 7.92
N ARG A 305 2.05 25.76 7.91
CA ARG A 305 2.90 26.75 7.22
C ARG A 305 2.57 26.87 5.73
N VAL A 306 2.39 25.75 5.05
CA VAL A 306 2.01 25.71 3.63
C VAL A 306 0.63 26.35 3.41
N ILE A 307 -0.35 26.03 4.26
CA ILE A 307 -1.70 26.60 4.18
C ILE A 307 -1.65 28.12 4.37
N GLU A 308 -0.93 28.60 5.38
CA GLU A 308 -0.79 30.02 5.68
C GLU A 308 -0.01 30.75 4.57
N ALA A 309 1.17 30.22 4.19
CA ALA A 309 2.03 30.86 3.20
C ALA A 309 1.33 31.07 1.86
N PHE A 310 0.63 30.06 1.37
CA PHE A 310 -0.02 30.10 0.06
C PHE A 310 -1.51 30.49 0.12
N GLY A 311 -2.07 30.72 1.30
CA GLY A 311 -3.48 31.13 1.45
C GLY A 311 -4.47 30.04 1.08
N LEU A 312 -4.20 28.76 1.48
CA LEU A 312 -4.97 27.58 1.08
C LEU A 312 -6.10 27.24 2.07
N GLN A 313 -6.69 28.22 2.75
CA GLN A 313 -7.69 27.98 3.80
C GLN A 313 -9.00 27.46 3.23
N THR A 314 -9.37 27.87 2.03
CA THR A 314 -10.63 27.45 1.37
C THR A 314 -10.37 26.89 -0.03
N THR A 315 -11.36 26.23 -0.59
CA THR A 315 -11.32 25.71 -1.96
C THR A 315 -11.15 26.85 -2.97
N GLU A 316 -11.83 27.99 -2.76
CA GLU A 316 -11.78 29.17 -3.63
C GLU A 316 -10.40 29.82 -3.61
N SER A 317 -9.82 30.01 -2.42
CA SER A 317 -8.50 30.60 -2.28
C SER A 317 -7.40 29.70 -2.85
N THR A 318 -7.52 28.39 -2.68
CA THR A 318 -6.59 27.41 -3.24
C THR A 318 -6.65 27.41 -4.77
N TYR A 319 -7.86 27.42 -5.34
CA TYR A 319 -7.99 27.51 -6.79
C TYR A 319 -7.45 28.82 -7.35
N ALA A 320 -7.75 29.97 -6.71
CA ALA A 320 -7.22 31.27 -7.09
C ALA A 320 -5.69 31.30 -7.04
N TRP A 321 -5.09 30.72 -6.01
CA TRP A 321 -3.64 30.59 -5.89
C TRP A 321 -3.07 29.74 -7.04
N LEU A 322 -3.61 28.55 -7.33
CA LEU A 322 -3.16 27.70 -8.44
C LEU A 322 -3.22 28.43 -9.79
N GLN A 323 -4.28 29.21 -10.02
CA GLN A 323 -4.40 30.02 -11.26
C GLN A 323 -3.38 31.18 -11.29
N SER A 324 -3.02 31.76 -10.14
CA SER A 324 -2.07 32.86 -10.04
C SER A 324 -0.63 32.45 -10.37
N LEU A 325 -0.30 31.16 -10.31
CA LEU A 325 1.04 30.64 -10.64
C LEU A 325 1.39 30.80 -12.13
N GLY A 326 0.39 30.96 -13.01
CA GLY A 326 0.62 31.08 -14.45
C GLY A 326 1.30 29.84 -15.03
N GLU A 327 2.32 30.05 -15.84
CA GLU A 327 3.19 28.99 -16.36
C GLU A 327 4.22 28.62 -15.28
N ILE A 328 4.16 27.39 -14.79
CA ILE A 328 5.08 26.88 -13.76
C ILE A 328 6.39 26.49 -14.45
N GLN A 329 7.49 27.03 -13.98
CA GLN A 329 8.80 26.74 -14.53
C GLN A 329 9.28 25.34 -14.13
N THR A 330 10.31 24.84 -14.82
CA THR A 330 10.96 23.57 -14.46
C THR A 330 11.51 23.59 -13.04
N GLU A 331 12.10 24.72 -12.64
CA GLU A 331 12.59 25.01 -11.29
C GLU A 331 12.00 26.35 -10.84
N GLN A 332 11.28 26.36 -9.72
CA GLN A 332 10.60 27.54 -9.21
C GLN A 332 10.67 27.56 -7.68
N VAL A 333 11.74 28.12 -7.15
CA VAL A 333 11.99 28.15 -5.71
C VAL A 333 11.35 29.38 -5.06
N VAL A 334 10.71 29.16 -3.92
CA VAL A 334 10.12 30.18 -3.06
C VAL A 334 10.59 30.00 -1.63
N ALA A 335 10.55 31.06 -0.83
CA ALA A 335 10.80 30.98 0.61
C ALA A 335 9.49 31.06 1.39
N LEU A 336 9.40 30.28 2.47
CA LEU A 336 8.37 30.39 3.52
C LEU A 336 9.03 30.50 4.89
N GLU A 337 8.24 30.80 5.91
CA GLU A 337 8.69 30.69 7.29
C GLU A 337 9.11 29.25 7.61
N GLY A 338 10.31 29.07 8.12
CA GLY A 338 10.88 27.77 8.47
C GLY A 338 10.32 27.17 9.76
N ILE A 339 10.90 26.06 10.17
CA ILE A 339 10.58 25.35 11.41
C ILE A 339 11.79 25.32 12.34
N ASP A 340 11.54 25.28 13.64
CA ASP A 340 12.58 25.13 14.66
C ASP A 340 12.96 23.66 14.82
N ARG A 341 14.10 23.27 14.26
CA ARG A 341 14.59 21.88 14.39
C ARG A 341 15.18 21.64 15.78
N PRO A 342 14.84 20.53 16.45
CA PRO A 342 15.43 20.12 17.72
C PRO A 342 16.95 19.94 17.63
N PRO A 343 17.67 20.03 18.76
CA PRO A 343 19.15 19.98 18.78
C PRO A 343 19.74 18.62 18.39
N TYR A 344 18.93 17.59 18.15
CA TYR A 344 19.40 16.33 17.60
C TYR A 344 19.50 16.35 16.05
N TYR A 345 19.01 17.40 15.38
CA TYR A 345 19.25 17.63 13.97
C TYR A 345 20.62 18.24 13.72
N GLY A 346 21.30 17.77 12.71
CA GLY A 346 22.57 18.25 12.21
C GLY A 346 22.85 17.65 10.84
N ASP A 347 23.92 18.09 10.18
CA ASP A 347 24.32 17.57 8.87
C ASP A 347 24.52 16.05 8.88
N VAL A 348 24.98 15.52 10.00
CA VAL A 348 25.15 14.08 10.22
C VAL A 348 24.41 13.67 11.49
N MET A 349 23.50 12.72 11.36
CA MET A 349 22.72 12.18 12.47
C MET A 349 23.12 10.72 12.77
N ASP A 350 23.24 10.34 14.06
CA ASP A 350 23.44 8.95 14.49
C ASP A 350 22.13 8.19 14.43
N LEU A 351 21.74 7.81 13.21
CA LEU A 351 20.47 7.15 12.92
C LEU A 351 20.55 5.65 13.11
N SER A 352 19.43 5.06 13.55
CA SER A 352 19.21 3.61 13.60
C SER A 352 17.77 3.26 13.33
N VAL A 353 17.49 1.99 13.02
CA VAL A 353 16.14 1.48 12.74
C VAL A 353 15.81 0.33 13.67
N SER A 354 14.61 0.33 14.21
CA SER A 354 14.04 -0.79 14.97
C SER A 354 12.81 -1.32 14.25
N ILE A 355 12.77 -2.63 14.00
CA ILE A 355 11.62 -3.29 13.37
C ILE A 355 10.97 -4.21 14.39
N ASP A 356 9.84 -3.76 14.97
CA ASP A 356 8.98 -4.61 15.82
C ASP A 356 8.13 -5.50 14.92
N ARG A 357 8.30 -6.81 15.02
CA ARG A 357 7.55 -7.79 14.24
C ARG A 357 6.08 -7.89 14.64
N GLY A 358 5.66 -7.21 15.69
CA GLY A 358 4.29 -7.24 16.17
C GLY A 358 3.84 -8.65 16.62
N ASP A 359 2.63 -9.04 16.25
CA ASP A 359 2.14 -10.39 16.51
C ASP A 359 2.58 -11.34 15.39
N VAL A 360 3.30 -12.38 15.75
CA VAL A 360 3.85 -13.39 14.85
C VAL A 360 3.12 -14.71 15.04
N TRP A 361 2.75 -15.35 13.93
CA TRP A 361 2.06 -16.64 13.96
C TRP A 361 2.90 -17.70 13.26
N PHE A 362 3.48 -18.62 14.02
CA PHE A 362 4.32 -19.70 13.51
C PHE A 362 3.55 -21.00 13.27
N GLU A 363 2.37 -21.16 13.85
CA GLU A 363 1.56 -22.37 13.69
C GLU A 363 1.09 -22.54 12.25
N PHE A 364 0.84 -23.77 11.84
CA PHE A 364 0.27 -24.09 10.54
C PHE A 364 -1.10 -23.39 10.37
N PRO A 365 -1.33 -22.64 9.27
CA PRO A 365 -2.44 -21.72 9.19
C PRO A 365 -3.77 -22.33 8.77
N TYR A 366 -3.84 -23.65 8.56
CA TYR A 366 -5.04 -24.34 8.11
C TYR A 366 -5.42 -25.50 9.03
N ASP A 367 -6.71 -25.82 9.08
CA ASP A 367 -7.22 -27.00 9.79
C ASP A 367 -7.19 -28.26 8.91
N GLU A 368 -7.74 -29.36 9.39
CA GLU A 368 -7.75 -30.65 8.70
C GLU A 368 -8.59 -30.65 7.41
N GLU A 369 -9.56 -29.74 7.29
CA GLU A 369 -10.40 -29.52 6.11
C GLU A 369 -9.85 -28.43 5.18
N GLY A 370 -8.64 -27.96 5.41
CA GLY A 370 -8.01 -26.91 4.60
C GLY A 370 -8.62 -25.50 4.77
N LYS A 371 -9.42 -25.31 5.83
CA LYS A 371 -9.95 -23.98 6.17
C LYS A 371 -8.91 -23.18 6.95
N ALA A 372 -8.87 -21.88 6.68
CA ALA A 372 -7.95 -21.00 7.38
C ALA A 372 -8.28 -20.90 8.88
N ARG A 373 -7.29 -21.14 9.74
CA ARG A 373 -7.38 -20.89 11.17
C ARG A 373 -7.36 -19.39 11.44
N SER A 374 -8.14 -18.95 12.43
CA SER A 374 -8.10 -17.55 12.88
C SER A 374 -6.71 -17.19 13.40
N GLN A 375 -6.16 -16.09 12.87
CA GLN A 375 -4.87 -15.54 13.27
C GLN A 375 -5.08 -14.12 13.82
N PRO A 376 -5.62 -13.96 15.02
CA PRO A 376 -5.87 -12.64 15.57
C PRO A 376 -4.57 -11.87 15.75
N VAL A 377 -4.58 -10.61 15.32
CA VAL A 377 -3.44 -9.71 15.37
C VAL A 377 -3.87 -8.42 16.03
N SER A 378 -3.37 -8.19 17.22
CA SER A 378 -3.58 -6.95 17.95
C SER A 378 -2.43 -5.96 17.74
N ARG A 379 -1.24 -6.47 17.45
CA ARG A 379 -0.04 -5.66 17.18
C ARG A 379 0.43 -5.90 15.74
N ARG A 380 0.31 -4.86 14.91
CA ARG A 380 0.87 -4.91 13.53
C ARG A 380 2.38 -4.67 13.56
N PRO A 381 3.14 -5.25 12.62
CA PRO A 381 4.56 -4.96 12.48
C PRO A 381 4.79 -3.47 12.17
N ARG A 382 5.84 -2.91 12.77
CA ARG A 382 6.20 -1.50 12.61
C ARG A 382 7.70 -1.33 12.50
N LEU A 383 8.13 -0.43 11.64
CA LEU A 383 9.47 0.09 11.55
C LEU A 383 9.51 1.45 12.25
N THR A 384 10.48 1.67 13.12
CA THR A 384 10.72 2.96 13.78
C THR A 384 12.12 3.43 13.43
N ILE A 385 12.25 4.65 12.93
CA ILE A 385 13.55 5.32 12.81
C ILE A 385 13.84 6.09 14.08
N LEU A 386 15.08 6.00 14.54
CA LEU A 386 15.55 6.61 15.79
C LEU A 386 16.81 7.41 15.52
N VAL A 387 17.01 8.46 16.30
CA VAL A 387 18.28 9.17 16.40
C VAL A 387 18.86 8.96 17.81
N LYS A 388 20.16 8.75 17.89
CA LYS A 388 20.87 8.73 19.16
C LYS A 388 21.38 10.14 19.49
N TYR A 389 20.87 10.71 20.56
CA TYR A 389 21.24 12.03 21.02
C TYR A 389 21.35 12.05 22.55
N ASN A 390 22.43 12.59 23.09
CA ASN A 390 22.68 12.70 24.54
C ASN A 390 22.45 11.37 25.30
N GLY A 391 22.94 10.24 24.73
CA GLY A 391 22.78 8.89 25.30
C GLY A 391 21.35 8.29 25.20
N GLN A 392 20.40 8.99 24.61
CA GLN A 392 19.02 8.56 24.41
C GLN A 392 18.83 8.07 22.98
N ASN A 393 17.93 7.10 22.79
CA ASN A 393 17.42 6.71 21.47
C ASN A 393 16.04 7.35 21.29
N ILE A 394 15.97 8.44 20.54
CA ILE A 394 14.76 9.23 20.32
C ILE A 394 14.05 8.68 19.06
N PRO A 395 12.79 8.23 19.17
CA PRO A 395 12.04 7.76 18.01
C PRO A 395 11.50 8.97 17.23
N LEU A 396 11.92 9.13 15.97
CA LEU A 396 11.50 10.22 15.10
C LEU A 396 10.14 9.90 14.46
N ALA A 397 10.03 8.77 13.77
CA ALA A 397 8.79 8.35 13.11
C ALA A 397 8.60 6.83 13.17
N ARG A 398 7.33 6.38 13.02
CA ARG A 398 6.95 4.97 13.11
C ARG A 398 6.00 4.58 12.02
N PHE A 399 6.41 3.69 11.13
CA PHE A 399 5.67 3.27 9.95
C PHE A 399 5.18 1.84 10.03
N GLY A 400 4.04 1.55 9.41
CA GLY A 400 3.56 0.19 9.20
C GLY A 400 4.46 -0.57 8.22
N THR A 401 4.72 -1.87 8.49
CA THR A 401 5.50 -2.71 7.58
C THR A 401 5.00 -4.15 7.57
N THR A 402 5.61 -5.00 6.74
CA THR A 402 5.36 -6.45 6.72
C THR A 402 6.53 -7.20 7.32
N ILE A 403 6.29 -8.46 7.70
CA ILE A 403 7.33 -9.37 8.19
C ILE A 403 7.29 -10.74 7.49
N GLY A 404 6.37 -10.94 6.53
CA GLY A 404 6.15 -12.23 5.91
C GLY A 404 5.29 -13.18 6.76
N GLY A 405 5.39 -14.47 6.45
CA GLY A 405 4.60 -15.53 7.09
C GLY A 405 4.51 -16.79 6.21
N TRP A 406 3.44 -17.56 6.36
CA TRP A 406 3.20 -18.73 5.53
C TRP A 406 2.94 -18.34 4.07
N ARG A 407 3.69 -18.95 3.15
CA ARG A 407 3.62 -18.67 1.71
C ARG A 407 3.71 -19.94 0.90
N THR A 408 3.05 -19.90 -0.24
CA THR A 408 3.23 -20.91 -1.28
C THR A 408 4.66 -20.82 -1.82
N ASP A 409 5.33 -21.95 -1.91
CA ASP A 409 6.65 -22.13 -2.51
C ASP A 409 6.61 -23.26 -3.52
N TYR A 410 7.51 -23.24 -4.48
CA TYR A 410 7.62 -24.28 -5.48
C TYR A 410 8.88 -25.10 -5.19
N ILE A 411 8.70 -26.32 -4.71
CA ILE A 411 9.78 -27.19 -4.24
C ILE A 411 9.69 -28.50 -5.02
N ASP A 412 10.76 -28.86 -5.71
CA ASP A 412 10.87 -30.11 -6.50
C ASP A 412 9.67 -30.35 -7.44
N GLY A 413 9.24 -29.28 -8.13
CA GLY A 413 8.12 -29.37 -9.06
C GLY A 413 6.73 -29.32 -8.41
N VAL A 414 6.62 -29.24 -7.09
CA VAL A 414 5.35 -29.29 -6.34
C VAL A 414 5.09 -27.99 -5.58
N VAL A 415 3.83 -27.56 -5.55
CA VAL A 415 3.39 -26.38 -4.80
C VAL A 415 3.19 -26.76 -3.33
N MET A 416 4.06 -26.27 -2.47
CA MET A 416 4.05 -26.48 -1.02
C MET A 416 3.78 -25.19 -0.25
N LEU A 417 3.53 -25.29 1.04
CA LEU A 417 3.46 -24.18 1.98
C LEU A 417 4.71 -24.14 2.84
N LYS A 418 5.37 -22.99 2.91
CA LYS A 418 6.54 -22.78 3.75
C LYS A 418 6.42 -21.49 4.55
N TYR A 419 6.90 -21.51 5.80
CA TYR A 419 7.00 -20.29 6.59
C TYR A 419 8.18 -19.44 6.10
N LYS A 420 7.88 -18.24 5.59
CA LYS A 420 8.86 -17.27 5.10
C LYS A 420 8.68 -15.95 5.85
N GLY A 421 9.21 -15.91 7.06
CA GLY A 421 9.15 -14.72 7.91
C GLY A 421 10.46 -13.96 7.92
N SER A 422 10.40 -12.68 8.28
CA SER A 422 11.57 -11.85 8.53
C SER A 422 12.40 -12.46 9.68
N PRO A 423 13.68 -12.79 9.46
CA PRO A 423 14.54 -13.28 10.53
C PRO A 423 14.88 -12.17 11.53
N THR A 424 14.90 -12.52 12.81
CA THR A 424 15.26 -11.60 13.91
C THR A 424 16.77 -11.35 13.98
N GLY A 425 17.15 -10.33 14.72
CA GLY A 425 18.54 -10.04 15.07
C GLY A 425 19.06 -8.75 14.45
N ARG A 426 20.35 -8.53 14.69
CA ARG A 426 21.06 -7.32 14.31
C ARG A 426 21.46 -7.34 12.85
N ARG A 427 21.18 -6.23 12.16
CA ARG A 427 21.45 -6.03 10.75
C ARG A 427 21.97 -4.63 10.50
N VAL A 428 22.43 -4.39 9.29
CA VAL A 428 22.80 -3.06 8.81
C VAL A 428 22.21 -2.83 7.43
N TRP A 429 21.89 -1.57 7.13
CA TRP A 429 21.77 -1.09 5.77
C TRP A 429 23.12 -0.50 5.37
N SER A 430 23.77 -1.11 4.42
CA SER A 430 25.03 -0.60 3.84
C SER A 430 24.81 0.05 2.49
N ARG A 431 23.68 -0.26 1.85
CA ARG A 431 23.32 0.22 0.53
C ARG A 431 21.83 0.50 0.43
N ILE A 432 21.50 1.61 -0.19
CA ILE A 432 20.16 2.02 -0.59
C ILE A 432 20.15 2.13 -2.12
N SER A 433 19.06 1.75 -2.77
CA SER A 433 18.88 1.84 -4.22
C SER A 433 17.59 2.55 -4.57
N ALA A 434 17.66 3.49 -5.51
CA ALA A 434 16.50 3.90 -6.29
C ALA A 434 16.32 2.95 -7.50
N ALA A 435 15.10 2.77 -7.96
CA ALA A 435 14.75 1.83 -9.03
C ALA A 435 15.37 0.43 -8.85
N PRO A 436 15.16 -0.22 -7.70
CA PRO A 436 15.80 -1.49 -7.42
C PRO A 436 15.29 -2.60 -8.35
N ILE A 437 16.20 -3.50 -8.74
CA ILE A 437 15.86 -4.71 -9.47
C ILE A 437 15.46 -5.82 -8.49
N TRP A 438 14.31 -6.41 -8.74
CA TRP A 438 13.92 -7.66 -8.11
C TRP A 438 14.41 -8.84 -8.97
N VAL A 439 15.42 -9.52 -8.50
CA VAL A 439 15.90 -10.77 -9.10
C VAL A 439 15.01 -11.91 -8.63
N PRO A 440 14.21 -12.56 -9.52
CA PRO A 440 13.37 -13.66 -9.12
C PRO A 440 14.20 -14.85 -8.60
N PRO A 441 13.99 -15.33 -7.36
CA PRO A 441 14.59 -16.55 -6.87
C PRO A 441 14.29 -17.74 -7.80
N GLU A 442 15.13 -18.77 -7.80
CA GLU A 442 14.91 -19.98 -8.61
C GLU A 442 13.55 -20.63 -8.33
N SER A 443 13.10 -20.57 -7.09
CA SER A 443 11.78 -21.05 -6.66
C SER A 443 10.59 -20.20 -7.16
N THR A 444 10.83 -19.13 -7.94
CA THR A 444 9.74 -18.33 -8.51
C THR A 444 9.10 -19.09 -9.67
N PRO A 445 7.78 -19.35 -9.62
CA PRO A 445 7.08 -20.04 -10.69
C PRO A 445 7.13 -19.26 -12.01
N PRO A 446 7.31 -19.92 -13.16
CA PRO A 446 7.37 -19.28 -14.49
C PRO A 446 6.22 -18.29 -14.77
N ARG A 447 4.99 -18.65 -14.36
CA ARG A 447 3.80 -17.78 -14.52
C ARG A 447 3.89 -16.40 -13.87
N VAL A 448 4.80 -16.21 -12.91
CA VAL A 448 5.03 -14.91 -12.23
C VAL A 448 6.04 -14.05 -12.97
N MET A 449 6.79 -14.65 -13.89
CA MET A 449 7.84 -13.99 -14.67
C MET A 449 7.39 -13.60 -16.07
N VAL A 450 6.14 -13.91 -16.43
CA VAL A 450 5.54 -13.55 -17.72
C VAL A 450 4.27 -12.77 -17.52
N TYR A 451 3.93 -11.92 -18.49
CA TYR A 451 2.64 -11.27 -18.56
C TYR A 451 1.93 -11.59 -19.87
N LYS A 452 0.61 -11.69 -19.77
CA LYS A 452 -0.24 -12.05 -20.90
C LYS A 452 -0.54 -10.83 -21.76
N ARG A 453 -0.37 -10.99 -23.06
CA ARG A 453 -0.78 -10.02 -24.08
C ARG A 453 -1.84 -10.61 -25.00
N ARG A 454 -2.65 -9.75 -25.58
CA ARG A 454 -3.62 -10.15 -26.58
C ARG A 454 -3.42 -9.36 -27.87
N LYS A 455 -3.16 -10.03 -28.97
CA LYS A 455 -3.01 -9.42 -30.29
C LYS A 455 -3.83 -10.19 -31.31
N ARG A 456 -4.70 -9.50 -32.05
CA ARG A 456 -5.58 -10.08 -33.07
C ARG A 456 -6.37 -11.30 -32.58
N GLY A 457 -6.86 -11.23 -31.32
CA GLY A 457 -7.65 -12.29 -30.71
C GLY A 457 -6.88 -13.49 -30.16
N LYS A 458 -5.56 -13.54 -30.34
CA LYS A 458 -4.70 -14.58 -29.77
C LYS A 458 -3.96 -14.07 -28.54
N ASP A 459 -3.88 -14.91 -27.55
CA ASP A 459 -3.07 -14.67 -26.33
C ASP A 459 -1.62 -15.09 -26.60
N TYR A 460 -0.68 -14.34 -26.10
CA TYR A 460 0.75 -14.65 -26.08
C TYR A 460 1.38 -14.05 -24.83
N PHE A 461 2.54 -14.50 -24.44
CA PHE A 461 3.23 -14.10 -23.23
C PHE A 461 4.56 -13.44 -23.54
N ASP A 462 4.92 -12.45 -22.75
CA ASP A 462 6.23 -11.79 -22.77
C ASP A 462 6.85 -11.85 -21.38
N VAL A 463 8.17 -11.72 -21.28
CA VAL A 463 8.87 -11.60 -20.00
C VAL A 463 8.44 -10.31 -19.27
N ASP A 464 8.10 -10.44 -18.00
CA ASP A 464 7.65 -9.32 -17.16
C ASP A 464 8.83 -8.53 -16.58
N TYR A 465 9.36 -7.61 -17.35
CA TYR A 465 10.40 -6.69 -16.90
C TYR A 465 9.91 -5.56 -16.00
N HIS A 466 8.59 -5.30 -15.90
CA HIS A 466 8.08 -4.28 -15.00
C HIS A 466 8.10 -4.74 -13.55
N THR A 467 7.68 -5.97 -13.29
CA THR A 467 7.74 -6.55 -11.94
C THR A 467 9.18 -6.74 -11.47
N THR A 468 10.12 -6.99 -12.38
CA THR A 468 11.54 -7.15 -12.04
C THR A 468 12.26 -5.82 -11.90
N GLY A 469 11.92 -4.81 -12.70
CA GLY A 469 12.53 -3.48 -12.69
C GLY A 469 13.76 -3.36 -13.60
N PRO A 470 14.41 -2.18 -13.64
CA PRO A 470 14.01 -0.94 -12.95
C PRO A 470 12.70 -0.40 -13.50
N SER A 471 11.73 -0.17 -12.64
CA SER A 471 10.40 0.28 -13.05
C SER A 471 9.66 0.82 -11.83
N TYR A 472 8.77 1.79 -12.01
CA TYR A 472 7.85 2.26 -10.97
C TYR A 472 6.88 1.15 -10.51
N ALA A 473 6.68 0.10 -11.30
CA ALA A 473 5.88 -1.07 -10.98
C ALA A 473 6.69 -2.26 -10.43
N SER A 474 7.97 -2.07 -10.12
CA SER A 474 8.82 -3.12 -9.55
C SER A 474 8.24 -3.74 -8.27
N ALA A 475 8.47 -5.04 -8.08
CA ALA A 475 8.10 -5.73 -6.84
C ALA A 475 8.76 -5.12 -5.58
N TYR A 476 9.88 -4.41 -5.75
CA TYR A 476 10.54 -3.65 -4.69
C TYR A 476 10.08 -2.17 -4.62
N GLY A 477 9.13 -1.76 -5.45
CA GLY A 477 8.70 -0.37 -5.52
C GLY A 477 9.79 0.57 -6.02
N LEU A 478 9.73 1.84 -5.60
CA LEU A 478 10.64 2.88 -6.07
C LEU A 478 12.03 2.80 -5.44
N VAL A 479 12.13 2.29 -4.22
CA VAL A 479 13.37 2.31 -3.41
C VAL A 479 13.52 1.07 -2.55
N ALA A 480 14.76 0.67 -2.27
CA ALA A 480 15.07 -0.45 -1.38
C ALA A 480 16.36 -0.24 -0.59
N ALA A 481 16.35 -0.57 0.71
CA ALA A 481 17.51 -0.70 1.56
C ALA A 481 17.87 -2.17 1.78
N TYR A 482 19.12 -2.52 1.62
CA TYR A 482 19.62 -3.90 1.62
C TYR A 482 20.10 -4.29 3.00
N HIS A 483 19.49 -5.34 3.58
CA HIS A 483 19.86 -5.85 4.89
C HIS A 483 21.03 -6.82 4.80
N ARG A 484 22.01 -6.63 5.67
CA ARG A 484 23.10 -7.59 5.89
C ARG A 484 23.23 -7.86 7.39
N LYS A 485 23.45 -9.11 7.79
CA LYS A 485 23.79 -9.42 9.18
C LYS A 485 25.11 -8.78 9.56
N TYR A 486 25.27 -8.39 10.79
CA TYR A 486 26.57 -8.02 11.32
C TYR A 486 26.84 -8.73 12.65
N TYR A 487 28.10 -8.94 12.89
CA TYR A 487 28.62 -9.54 14.09
C TYR A 487 29.66 -8.60 14.69
N ARG A 488 29.62 -8.43 16.00
CA ARG A 488 30.65 -7.67 16.69
C ARG A 488 31.68 -8.68 17.29
N GLY A 489 32.90 -8.61 16.83
CA GLY A 489 34.01 -9.37 17.39
C GLY A 489 34.30 -9.02 18.87
N ALA A 490 35.03 -9.85 19.56
CA ALA A 490 35.44 -9.60 20.96
C ALA A 490 36.29 -8.32 21.10
N ASP A 491 36.98 -7.92 20.06
CA ASP A 491 37.79 -6.70 19.93
C ASP A 491 36.95 -5.46 19.55
N GLY A 492 35.61 -5.61 19.40
CA GLY A 492 34.73 -4.55 19.02
C GLY A 492 34.59 -4.33 17.50
N THR A 493 35.35 -5.05 16.67
CA THR A 493 35.28 -4.97 15.21
C THR A 493 33.91 -5.41 14.71
N ILE A 494 33.42 -4.74 13.67
CA ILE A 494 32.16 -5.09 13.01
C ILE A 494 32.45 -5.87 11.73
N GLN A 495 31.97 -7.09 11.69
CA GLN A 495 32.01 -7.93 10.49
C GLN A 495 30.62 -7.97 9.86
N VAL A 496 30.53 -7.61 8.61
CA VAL A 496 29.27 -7.62 7.85
C VAL A 496 29.19 -8.93 7.07
N GLY A 497 28.13 -9.69 7.33
CA GLY A 497 27.86 -10.97 6.69
C GLY A 497 27.33 -10.85 5.26
N GLY A 498 26.96 -11.98 4.67
CA GLY A 498 26.36 -12.04 3.33
C GLY A 498 24.98 -11.40 3.24
N ASP A 499 24.51 -11.27 2.01
CA ASP A 499 23.16 -10.83 1.70
C ASP A 499 22.18 -12.02 1.79
N GLU A 500 21.21 -11.93 2.67
CA GLU A 500 20.20 -12.98 2.87
C GLU A 500 18.89 -12.74 2.07
N GLY A 501 18.92 -11.82 1.12
CA GLY A 501 17.74 -11.51 0.31
C GLY A 501 16.69 -10.66 1.03
N ILE A 502 16.93 -10.19 2.25
CA ILE A 502 16.01 -9.34 3.00
C ILE A 502 16.22 -7.87 2.66
N ARG A 503 15.12 -7.18 2.42
CA ARG A 503 15.09 -5.75 2.07
C ARG A 503 14.02 -5.03 2.89
N THR A 504 14.27 -3.76 3.20
CA THR A 504 13.21 -2.79 3.47
C THR A 504 12.96 -2.03 2.18
N HIS A 505 11.73 -2.05 1.67
CA HIS A 505 11.46 -1.52 0.34
C HIS A 505 10.04 -1.01 0.19
N GLY A 506 9.80 -0.18 -0.81
CA GLY A 506 8.46 0.22 -1.23
C GLY A 506 7.64 -0.93 -1.81
N SER A 507 6.40 -0.67 -2.13
CA SER A 507 5.55 -1.61 -2.87
C SER A 507 4.44 -0.87 -3.59
N VAL A 508 4.30 -1.10 -4.88
CA VAL A 508 3.15 -0.62 -5.66
C VAL A 508 1.89 -1.43 -5.34
N ASP A 509 2.05 -2.70 -4.95
CA ASP A 509 0.95 -3.50 -4.43
C ASP A 509 0.75 -3.22 -2.94
N TYR A 510 0.05 -2.11 -2.63
CA TYR A 510 -0.27 -1.75 -1.25
C TYR A 510 -1.12 -2.82 -0.55
N MET A 511 -1.89 -3.60 -1.30
CA MET A 511 -2.67 -4.71 -0.75
C MET A 511 -1.77 -5.81 -0.17
N SER A 512 -0.56 -5.97 -0.70
CA SER A 512 0.42 -6.90 -0.11
C SER A 512 0.83 -6.47 1.30
N ILE A 513 0.86 -5.17 1.58
CA ILE A 513 1.16 -4.62 2.90
C ILE A 513 -0.03 -4.84 3.82
N MET A 514 -1.23 -4.49 3.39
CA MET A 514 -2.47 -4.66 4.16
C MET A 514 -2.71 -6.12 4.55
N ARG A 515 -2.44 -7.05 3.63
CA ARG A 515 -2.57 -8.50 3.83
C ARG A 515 -1.32 -9.16 4.40
N ARG A 516 -0.27 -8.40 4.71
CA ARG A 516 1.03 -8.91 5.17
C ARG A 516 1.68 -9.91 4.22
N HIS A 517 1.50 -9.70 2.92
CA HIS A 517 1.99 -10.61 1.91
C HIS A 517 3.45 -10.33 1.58
N SER A 518 4.38 -11.02 2.25
CA SER A 518 5.82 -10.90 2.04
C SER A 518 6.51 -12.26 2.23
N HIS A 519 7.70 -12.42 1.66
CA HIS A 519 8.60 -13.57 1.86
C HIS A 519 9.71 -13.26 2.86
N GLY A 520 9.46 -12.34 3.81
CA GLY A 520 10.40 -11.93 4.83
C GLY A 520 10.91 -10.49 4.68
N CYS A 521 10.76 -9.87 3.51
CA CYS A 521 11.09 -8.46 3.32
C CYS A 521 10.12 -7.55 4.08
N HIS A 522 10.60 -6.37 4.44
CA HIS A 522 9.84 -5.33 5.12
C HIS A 522 9.27 -4.38 4.08
N ARG A 523 8.02 -4.62 3.64
CA ARG A 523 7.35 -3.77 2.66
C ARG A 523 6.73 -2.57 3.34
N MET A 524 6.83 -1.42 2.70
CA MET A 524 6.25 -0.15 3.09
C MET A 524 5.45 0.46 1.93
N HIS A 525 4.55 1.39 2.21
CA HIS A 525 3.99 2.21 1.14
C HIS A 525 5.10 3.00 0.45
N ASN A 526 5.03 3.15 -0.86
CA ASN A 526 6.13 3.70 -1.65
C ASN A 526 6.52 5.12 -1.19
N HIS A 527 5.54 6.02 -0.97
CA HIS A 527 5.84 7.39 -0.52
C HIS A 527 6.58 7.40 0.82
N ILE A 528 6.21 6.54 1.77
CA ILE A 528 6.90 6.41 3.06
C ILE A 528 8.31 5.86 2.87
N ALA A 529 8.49 4.87 1.99
CA ALA A 529 9.81 4.32 1.72
C ALA A 529 10.74 5.36 1.07
N VAL A 530 10.21 6.16 0.13
CA VAL A 530 10.94 7.26 -0.52
C VAL A 530 11.32 8.33 0.51
N ARG A 531 10.38 8.80 1.35
CA ARG A 531 10.63 9.77 2.41
C ARG A 531 11.72 9.27 3.38
N LEU A 532 11.56 8.04 3.89
CA LEU A 532 12.52 7.45 4.83
C LEU A 532 13.93 7.33 4.24
N MET A 533 14.05 6.87 3.00
CA MET A 533 15.36 6.63 2.39
C MET A 533 16.00 7.92 1.91
N SER A 534 15.24 8.91 1.45
CA SER A 534 15.73 10.27 1.20
C SER A 534 16.28 10.89 2.48
N PHE A 535 15.50 10.88 3.57
CA PHE A 535 15.91 11.36 4.88
C PHE A 535 17.22 10.72 5.38
N VAL A 536 17.35 9.40 5.23
CA VAL A 536 18.59 8.70 5.62
C VAL A 536 19.77 9.19 4.78
N LEU A 537 19.60 9.36 3.48
CA LEU A 537 20.68 9.82 2.60
C LEU A 537 21.05 11.29 2.83
N GLU A 538 20.09 12.13 3.18
CA GLU A 538 20.33 13.55 3.49
C GLU A 538 21.11 13.74 4.79
N HIS A 539 20.96 12.82 5.77
CA HIS A 539 21.60 12.90 7.08
C HIS A 539 22.73 11.88 7.32
N ARG A 540 23.10 11.11 6.32
CA ARG A 540 24.22 10.14 6.43
C ARG A 540 25.18 10.30 5.27
N PRO A 541 26.50 10.42 5.54
CA PRO A 541 27.51 10.41 4.50
C PRO A 541 27.40 9.16 3.62
N HIS A 542 27.42 9.36 2.32
CA HIS A 542 27.27 8.28 1.36
C HIS A 542 27.95 8.62 0.03
N THR A 543 28.27 7.57 -0.71
CA THR A 543 28.80 7.67 -2.07
C THR A 543 27.73 7.26 -3.07
N ARG A 544 27.50 8.09 -4.09
CA ARG A 544 26.62 7.79 -5.22
C ARG A 544 27.39 7.02 -6.28
N TYR A 545 26.90 5.85 -6.64
CA TYR A 545 27.51 5.02 -7.68
C TYR A 545 26.72 5.04 -9.00
N GLY A 546 25.56 5.68 -9.02
CA GLY A 546 24.67 5.65 -10.19
C GLY A 546 24.16 4.26 -10.50
N GLN A 547 23.76 4.04 -11.75
CA GLN A 547 23.26 2.76 -12.20
C GLN A 547 24.41 1.77 -12.39
N GLN A 548 24.40 0.69 -11.61
CA GLN A 548 25.46 -0.31 -11.64
C GLN A 548 25.20 -1.37 -12.74
N PRO A 549 26.25 -1.80 -13.46
CA PRO A 549 26.16 -2.98 -14.32
C PRO A 549 25.72 -4.22 -13.51
N MET A 550 24.87 -5.03 -14.10
CA MET A 550 24.39 -6.26 -13.52
C MET A 550 24.28 -7.31 -14.62
N VAL A 551 24.76 -8.51 -14.37
CA VAL A 551 24.59 -9.63 -15.30
C VAL A 551 23.71 -10.67 -14.61
N TYR A 552 22.53 -10.85 -15.15
CA TYR A 552 21.61 -11.90 -14.72
C TYR A 552 20.94 -12.51 -15.95
N LYS A 553 20.93 -13.83 -16.01
CA LYS A 553 20.24 -14.59 -17.06
C LYS A 553 19.52 -15.75 -16.41
N ARG A 554 18.27 -15.95 -16.81
CA ARG A 554 17.47 -17.09 -16.43
C ARG A 554 16.62 -17.56 -17.60
N GLU A 555 16.83 -18.81 -18.00
CA GLU A 555 15.95 -19.51 -18.92
C GLU A 555 14.88 -20.24 -18.14
N PHE A 556 13.66 -20.22 -18.64
CA PHE A 556 12.53 -20.94 -18.04
C PHE A 556 11.49 -21.27 -19.11
N GLU A 557 10.80 -22.38 -18.89
CA GLU A 557 9.71 -22.83 -19.74
C GLU A 557 8.36 -22.38 -19.18
N PHE A 558 7.47 -21.89 -20.05
CA PHE A 558 6.09 -21.60 -19.72
C PHE A 558 5.19 -21.84 -20.94
N GLU A 559 4.12 -22.65 -20.78
CA GLU A 559 3.19 -23.05 -21.85
C GLU A 559 3.92 -23.59 -23.12
N GLU A 560 4.87 -24.51 -22.92
CA GLU A 560 5.65 -25.16 -23.97
C GLU A 560 6.59 -24.23 -24.76
N GLU A 561 6.74 -22.97 -24.34
CA GLU A 561 7.67 -22.01 -24.91
C GLU A 561 8.82 -21.68 -23.94
N MET A 562 10.04 -21.50 -24.52
CA MET A 562 11.23 -21.10 -23.76
C MET A 562 11.36 -19.58 -23.72
N TYR A 563 11.55 -19.02 -22.54
CA TYR A 563 11.75 -17.61 -22.29
C TYR A 563 13.13 -17.36 -21.69
N LEU A 564 13.75 -16.25 -22.08
CA LEU A 564 15.00 -15.76 -21.49
C LEU A 564 14.73 -14.43 -20.78
N MET A 565 14.95 -14.40 -19.48
CA MET A 565 14.99 -13.17 -18.71
C MET A 565 16.44 -12.74 -18.50
N GLU A 566 16.78 -11.54 -18.97
CA GLU A 566 18.15 -11.02 -18.93
C GLU A 566 18.17 -9.58 -18.44
N PHE A 567 19.07 -9.27 -17.49
CA PHE A 567 19.36 -7.92 -17.02
C PHE A 567 20.83 -7.60 -17.24
N ASP A 568 21.10 -6.43 -17.76
CA ASP A 568 22.46 -5.87 -17.94
C ASP A 568 22.73 -4.67 -17.01
N LYS A 569 21.66 -4.11 -16.41
CA LYS A 569 21.73 -2.94 -15.54
C LYS A 569 20.97 -3.19 -14.24
N GLY A 570 21.54 -2.72 -13.13
CA GLY A 570 20.90 -2.68 -11.81
C GLY A 570 20.14 -1.40 -11.57
N GLY A 571 19.76 -1.15 -10.30
CA GLY A 571 19.23 0.13 -9.84
C GLY A 571 20.34 1.15 -9.59
N TYR A 572 19.94 2.36 -9.21
CA TYR A 572 20.84 3.47 -8.86
C TYR A 572 21.23 3.35 -7.39
N ASN A 573 22.51 3.14 -7.11
CA ASN A 573 23.01 2.76 -5.80
C ASN A 573 23.66 3.92 -5.04
N PHE A 574 23.32 3.99 -3.77
CA PHE A 574 23.92 4.84 -2.75
C PHE A 574 24.53 3.91 -1.68
N VAL A 575 25.81 4.02 -1.44
CA VAL A 575 26.52 3.24 -0.42
C VAL A 575 26.80 4.15 0.76
N LEU A 576 26.28 3.79 1.95
CA LEU A 576 26.53 4.54 3.17
C LEU A 576 27.99 4.33 3.62
N ASP A 577 28.71 5.40 3.91
CA ASP A 577 30.09 5.34 4.38
C ASP A 577 30.18 4.58 5.71
N GLU A 578 29.24 4.85 6.61
CA GLU A 578 28.99 4.06 7.79
C GLU A 578 27.61 3.37 7.69
N PRO A 579 27.56 2.03 7.79
CA PRO A 579 26.30 1.31 7.72
C PRO A 579 25.31 1.75 8.80
N LEU A 580 24.01 1.89 8.43
CA LEU A 580 22.95 2.20 9.38
C LEU A 580 22.50 0.92 10.10
N TYR A 581 22.49 0.95 11.44
CA TYR A 581 22.11 -0.19 12.27
C TYR A 581 20.60 -0.44 12.24
N VAL A 582 20.23 -1.72 12.15
CA VAL A 582 18.84 -2.19 12.12
C VAL A 582 18.66 -3.35 13.08
N ASP A 583 17.78 -3.19 14.07
CA ASP A 583 17.41 -4.25 14.98
C ASP A 583 16.04 -4.83 14.61
N VAL A 584 16.00 -6.10 14.17
CA VAL A 584 14.75 -6.82 13.94
C VAL A 584 14.39 -7.58 15.22
N LEU A 585 13.41 -7.07 15.94
CA LEU A 585 12.99 -7.58 17.24
C LEU A 585 12.16 -8.88 17.10
N PRO A 586 12.19 -9.77 18.10
CA PRO A 586 11.44 -11.03 18.08
C PRO A 586 9.92 -10.85 17.84
N GLY A 587 9.36 -9.73 18.30
CA GLY A 587 7.94 -9.50 18.29
C GLY A 587 7.19 -10.33 19.33
N ARG A 588 5.86 -10.37 19.22
CA ARG A 588 5.00 -11.17 20.09
C ARG A 588 4.62 -12.47 19.39
N ILE A 589 4.96 -13.60 19.99
CA ILE A 589 4.64 -14.92 19.46
C ILE A 589 3.25 -15.33 19.96
N ARG A 590 2.40 -15.80 19.03
CA ARG A 590 1.09 -16.36 19.31
C ARG A 590 1.09 -17.86 19.10
N GLY A 591 0.21 -18.53 19.83
CA GLY A 591 0.14 -19.98 19.84
C GLY A 591 1.18 -20.63 20.75
N GLN A 592 1.34 -21.92 20.67
CA GLN A 592 2.26 -22.70 21.52
C GLN A 592 3.64 -22.88 20.89
N VAL A 593 3.73 -22.84 19.56
CA VAL A 593 4.99 -22.95 18.82
C VAL A 593 5.76 -21.63 18.91
N LYS A 594 6.95 -21.67 19.48
CA LYS A 594 7.84 -20.50 19.63
C LYS A 594 8.87 -20.41 18.51
N GLU A 595 9.18 -21.52 17.88
CA GLU A 595 10.08 -21.62 16.73
C GLU A 595 9.27 -21.79 15.46
N PRO A 596 9.71 -21.21 14.31
CA PRO A 596 9.02 -21.40 13.04
C PRO A 596 9.11 -22.87 12.61
N ILE A 597 8.05 -23.34 11.94
CA ILE A 597 8.10 -24.62 11.27
C ILE A 597 8.96 -24.47 10.01
N GLU A 598 10.15 -25.06 9.99
CA GLU A 598 11.13 -24.87 8.92
C GLU A 598 10.87 -25.75 7.69
N VAL A 599 10.18 -26.88 7.89
CA VAL A 599 9.84 -27.80 6.81
C VAL A 599 8.72 -27.24 5.94
N ALA A 600 8.78 -27.58 4.66
CA ALA A 600 7.66 -27.33 3.76
C ALA A 600 6.52 -28.32 4.04
N LEU A 601 5.29 -27.83 4.04
CA LEU A 601 4.09 -28.61 4.33
C LEU A 601 3.19 -28.67 3.09
N PRO A 602 2.44 -29.75 2.88
CA PRO A 602 1.58 -29.90 1.72
C PRO A 602 0.46 -28.86 1.73
N ARG A 603 -0.02 -28.55 0.55
CA ARG A 603 -1.21 -27.74 0.36
C ARG A 603 -2.44 -28.66 0.35
N TYR A 604 -3.55 -28.18 0.94
CA TYR A 604 -4.81 -28.91 0.86
C TYR A 604 -5.34 -28.95 -0.58
N ASP A 605 -5.54 -30.13 -1.09
CA ASP A 605 -6.16 -30.36 -2.38
C ASP A 605 -7.68 -30.46 -2.18
N ARG A 606 -8.42 -29.55 -2.82
CA ARG A 606 -9.87 -29.47 -2.68
C ARG A 606 -10.60 -30.53 -3.47
N ASP A 607 -10.03 -31.00 -4.55
CA ASP A 607 -10.62 -32.01 -5.44
C ASP A 607 -10.49 -33.38 -4.80
N VAL A 608 -9.39 -33.60 -4.08
CA VAL A 608 -9.11 -34.84 -3.34
C VAL A 608 -9.68 -34.81 -1.91
N GLY A 609 -9.86 -33.61 -1.33
CA GLY A 609 -10.33 -33.46 0.04
C GLY A 609 -9.29 -33.81 1.12
N ALA A 610 -8.00 -33.67 0.81
CA ALA A 610 -6.89 -34.01 1.70
C ALA A 610 -5.63 -33.16 1.45
N TYR A 611 -4.70 -33.22 2.39
CA TYR A 611 -3.33 -32.75 2.16
C TYR A 611 -2.56 -33.86 1.45
N VAL A 612 -2.00 -33.55 0.26
CA VAL A 612 -1.30 -34.52 -0.57
C VAL A 612 0.19 -34.17 -0.62
N MET A 613 1.03 -35.12 -0.25
CA MET A 613 2.48 -35.03 -0.34
C MET A 613 2.96 -35.18 -1.79
N PRO A 614 4.19 -34.73 -2.13
CA PRO A 614 4.74 -34.88 -3.49
C PRO A 614 4.76 -36.32 -4.02
N ASP A 615 4.91 -37.31 -3.16
CA ASP A 615 4.86 -38.74 -3.47
C ASP A 615 3.43 -39.31 -3.59
N GLY A 616 2.42 -38.46 -3.48
CA GLY A 616 1.02 -38.83 -3.56
C GLY A 616 0.43 -39.41 -2.25
N ALA A 617 1.19 -39.43 -1.15
CA ALA A 617 0.70 -39.85 0.15
C ALA A 617 -0.30 -38.83 0.74
N TRP A 618 -1.40 -39.32 1.28
CA TRP A 618 -2.39 -38.51 2.00
C TRP A 618 -1.99 -38.36 3.46
N VAL A 619 -2.04 -37.11 3.94
CA VAL A 619 -1.68 -36.81 5.32
C VAL A 619 -2.70 -35.86 5.95
N SER A 620 -2.78 -35.84 7.28
CA SER A 620 -3.28 -34.70 8.04
C SER A 620 -2.13 -33.89 8.59
N VAL A 621 -2.33 -32.58 8.70
CA VAL A 621 -1.33 -31.64 9.21
C VAL A 621 -1.88 -30.97 10.46
N ASP A 622 -1.23 -31.18 11.59
CA ASP A 622 -1.62 -30.54 12.82
C ASP A 622 -1.14 -29.08 12.87
N ARG A 623 -1.51 -28.34 13.93
CA ARG A 623 -1.09 -26.94 14.11
C ARG A 623 0.41 -26.74 14.25
N PHE A 624 1.13 -27.78 14.63
CA PHE A 624 2.58 -27.77 14.84
C PHE A 624 3.36 -28.27 13.62
N GLY A 625 2.65 -28.61 12.53
CA GLY A 625 3.26 -29.11 11.30
C GLY A 625 3.60 -30.60 11.33
N ASN A 626 3.13 -31.35 12.35
CA ASN A 626 3.30 -32.80 12.37
C ASN A 626 2.38 -33.43 11.32
N LEU A 627 2.95 -34.37 10.56
CA LEU A 627 2.26 -35.11 9.53
C LEU A 627 1.81 -36.46 10.08
N THR A 628 0.54 -36.79 9.90
CA THR A 628 0.00 -38.09 10.22
C THR A 628 -0.57 -38.73 8.94
N PRO A 629 -0.10 -39.94 8.54
CA PRO A 629 -0.65 -40.64 7.36
C PRO A 629 -2.17 -40.80 7.43
N ARG A 630 -2.85 -40.57 6.31
CA ARG A 630 -4.27 -40.87 6.11
C ARG A 630 -4.42 -41.99 5.10
N ILE A 631 -5.36 -42.88 5.37
CA ILE A 631 -5.73 -43.92 4.42
C ILE A 631 -6.64 -43.28 3.38
N LYS A 632 -6.31 -43.45 2.08
CA LYS A 632 -7.24 -43.09 1.01
C LYS A 632 -8.56 -43.83 1.21
N PRO A 633 -9.72 -43.18 1.13
CA PRO A 633 -10.98 -43.89 1.06
C PRO A 633 -10.90 -44.93 -0.04
N PHE A 634 -11.36 -46.14 0.25
CA PHE A 634 -11.40 -47.18 -0.77
C PHE A 634 -12.43 -46.76 -1.82
N ASP A 635 -11.97 -46.57 -3.04
CA ASP A 635 -12.84 -46.24 -4.17
C ASP A 635 -13.45 -47.55 -4.68
N PHE A 636 -14.71 -47.82 -4.31
CA PHE A 636 -15.43 -48.99 -4.75
C PHE A 636 -15.78 -48.99 -6.25
N ASP A 637 -15.69 -47.81 -6.90
CA ASP A 637 -15.97 -47.63 -8.32
C ASP A 637 -14.71 -47.64 -9.18
N ALA A 638 -13.52 -47.67 -8.56
CA ALA A 638 -12.27 -47.81 -9.32
C ALA A 638 -12.20 -49.18 -9.97
N PRO A 639 -11.93 -49.30 -11.28
CA PRO A 639 -11.70 -50.58 -11.90
C PRO A 639 -10.56 -51.29 -11.17
N LEU A 640 -10.79 -52.53 -10.75
CA LEU A 640 -9.75 -53.38 -10.18
C LEU A 640 -8.61 -53.46 -11.21
N GLU A 641 -7.49 -52.79 -10.94
CA GLU A 641 -6.31 -53.06 -11.70
C GLU A 641 -6.00 -54.54 -11.61
N ALA A 642 -6.11 -55.20 -12.73
CA ALA A 642 -5.69 -56.60 -12.82
C ALA A 642 -4.22 -56.67 -12.46
N PRO A 643 -3.76 -57.64 -11.66
CA PRO A 643 -2.36 -57.78 -11.33
C PRO A 643 -1.56 -57.84 -12.63
N GLU A 644 -0.55 -57.00 -12.78
CA GLU A 644 0.40 -57.07 -13.88
C GLU A 644 0.98 -58.48 -13.94
N ILE A 645 0.50 -59.29 -14.88
CA ILE A 645 1.19 -60.48 -15.30
C ILE A 645 2.39 -60.00 -16.10
N THR A 646 3.57 -60.02 -15.51
CA THR A 646 4.82 -59.81 -16.22
C THR A 646 4.98 -60.89 -17.27
N GLU A 647 4.56 -60.63 -18.50
CA GLU A 647 4.97 -61.36 -19.67
C GLU A 647 6.09 -60.62 -20.37
N ASP A 648 7.11 -61.33 -20.70
CA ASP A 648 8.34 -60.99 -21.38
C ASP A 648 8.15 -60.23 -22.72
N PRO A 649 9.13 -59.44 -23.16
CA PRO A 649 8.97 -58.50 -24.26
C PRO A 649 9.12 -59.14 -25.60
N LEU A 650 8.07 -59.15 -26.42
CA LEU A 650 8.24 -59.23 -27.89
C LEU A 650 7.05 -58.61 -28.65
N THR A 651 7.45 -57.66 -29.50
CA THR A 651 6.80 -57.25 -30.77
C THR A 651 5.65 -56.21 -30.77
N THR A 652 6.08 -55.03 -31.22
CA THR A 652 5.61 -54.29 -32.41
C THR A 652 4.19 -53.76 -32.55
N THR A 653 4.20 -52.48 -32.78
CA THR A 653 3.46 -51.64 -33.77
C THR A 653 2.04 -51.20 -33.58
N ALA A 654 1.94 -49.91 -33.77
CA ALA A 654 0.99 -49.13 -34.56
C ALA A 654 -0.16 -48.41 -33.85
N GLU A 655 -0.02 -47.11 -33.93
CA GLU A 655 -1.02 -46.09 -34.35
C GLU A 655 -2.44 -46.13 -33.76
N VAL A 656 -2.87 -45.02 -33.24
CA VAL A 656 -3.85 -44.07 -33.81
C VAL A 656 -4.28 -43.03 -32.78
N VAL A 657 -4.12 -41.78 -33.13
CA VAL A 657 -4.74 -40.54 -32.61
C VAL A 657 -6.20 -40.50 -33.13
N PRO A 658 -7.12 -39.62 -32.74
CA PRO A 658 -7.16 -38.49 -31.83
C PRO A 658 -8.49 -38.37 -31.04
N GLY A 659 -8.53 -37.38 -30.20
CA GLY A 659 -9.84 -36.92 -29.68
C GLY A 659 -9.73 -35.74 -28.71
N SER A 660 -9.95 -34.61 -29.27
CA SER A 660 -10.19 -33.30 -28.67
C SER A 660 -11.19 -33.31 -27.51
N SER A 661 -10.97 -32.45 -26.52
CA SER A 661 -11.97 -31.46 -26.13
C SER A 661 -11.42 -30.48 -25.09
N GLU A 662 -11.44 -29.25 -25.49
CA GLU A 662 -11.77 -28.03 -24.77
C GLU A 662 -12.07 -28.16 -23.27
N THR A 663 -11.34 -27.38 -22.47
CA THR A 663 -12.00 -26.55 -21.45
C THR A 663 -11.14 -25.32 -21.18
N GLY A 664 -11.71 -24.16 -21.52
CA GLY A 664 -11.19 -22.86 -21.20
C GLY A 664 -11.12 -22.64 -19.69
N MET A 665 -10.00 -22.17 -19.24
CA MET A 665 -9.91 -21.60 -17.88
C MET A 665 -10.34 -20.13 -17.91
N PRO A 666 -11.23 -19.72 -17.01
CA PRO A 666 -11.54 -18.31 -16.85
C PRO A 666 -10.41 -17.61 -16.10
N ALA A 667 -10.21 -16.35 -16.46
CA ALA A 667 -9.34 -15.42 -15.78
C ALA A 667 -9.53 -15.47 -14.26
N THR A 668 -8.45 -15.63 -13.54
CA THR A 668 -8.44 -15.60 -12.08
C THR A 668 -8.75 -14.20 -11.59
N SER A 669 -10.00 -13.92 -11.31
CA SER A 669 -10.37 -12.91 -10.31
C SER A 669 -9.85 -13.34 -8.94
N PRO A 670 -9.32 -12.42 -8.12
CA PRO A 670 -8.86 -12.77 -6.80
C PRO A 670 -10.03 -13.34 -5.98
N ALA A 671 -9.81 -14.50 -5.39
CA ALA A 671 -10.78 -15.21 -4.58
C ALA A 671 -11.33 -14.29 -3.47
N ALA A 672 -12.65 -14.12 -3.48
CA ALA A 672 -13.37 -13.51 -2.38
C ALA A 672 -13.21 -14.39 -1.14
N ILE A 673 -12.54 -13.87 -0.14
CA ILE A 673 -12.52 -14.46 1.20
C ILE A 673 -13.92 -14.25 1.78
N GLN A 674 -14.63 -15.33 2.01
CA GLN A 674 -15.83 -15.30 2.84
C GLN A 674 -15.41 -14.91 4.25
N GLY A 675 -15.67 -13.65 4.61
CA GLY A 675 -15.56 -13.18 5.99
C GLY A 675 -16.69 -13.77 6.81
N THR A 676 -16.36 -14.69 7.70
CA THR A 676 -17.23 -14.97 8.84
C THR A 676 -17.19 -13.74 9.75
N THR A 677 -18.35 -13.13 9.90
CA THR A 677 -18.58 -12.03 10.83
C THR A 677 -18.42 -12.53 12.27
N THR A 678 -17.38 -12.10 12.91
CA THR A 678 -17.35 -12.00 14.38
C THR A 678 -17.34 -10.51 14.71
N PRO A 679 -18.15 -10.01 15.64
CA PRO A 679 -18.22 -8.59 15.97
C PRO A 679 -16.86 -8.14 16.51
N ALA A 680 -16.41 -7.01 16.02
CA ALA A 680 -15.23 -6.33 16.55
C ALA A 680 -15.47 -5.97 18.03
N PRO A 681 -14.50 -6.19 18.89
CA PRO A 681 -14.53 -5.54 20.19
C PRO A 681 -14.36 -4.03 20.01
N ALA A 682 -15.11 -3.29 20.77
CA ALA A 682 -15.11 -1.85 20.80
C ALA A 682 -13.69 -1.27 20.76
N SER A 683 -13.51 -0.30 19.88
CA SER A 683 -12.31 0.50 19.77
C SER A 683 -12.07 1.24 21.08
N ALA A 684 -10.96 0.96 21.72
CA ALA A 684 -10.31 1.98 22.52
C ALA A 684 -9.29 2.66 21.61
N THR A 685 -9.60 3.86 21.16
CA THR A 685 -8.65 4.87 20.71
C THR A 685 -7.85 5.35 21.94
N PRO A 686 -6.65 5.83 21.85
CA PRO A 686 -5.96 6.44 20.73
C PRO A 686 -4.90 5.58 20.06
#